data_16513c2d44c040ed6be90446976386c2
#
_entry.id   16513c2d44c040ed6be90446976386c2
#
_cell.length_a   1.000
_cell.length_b   1.000
_cell.length_c   1.000
_cell.angle_alpha   90.00
_cell.angle_beta   90.00
_cell.angle_gamma   90.00
#
_symmetry.space_group_name_H-M   'P 1'
#
loop_
_entity.id
_entity.type
_entity.pdbx_description
1 polymer ?
#
loop_
_entity_poly.entity_id
_entity_poly.type
_entity_poly.pdbx_seq_one_letter_code
_entity_poly.pdbx_strand_id
1 'polypeptide(L)'
;MRLIGIKMGTADTFIRKAINENTWYPFGQYQEPMEENGWKWRMPKQGQKDSAIYNVYQIMAENPKESLEITVNCIVGMNGSGKSSLLDILYRIINNFSHRLIDEAWIENTPEKNPQRGHYLSYAHGFEATLFFESDGVLGSIYNCYENVFFSYYSESKDVRFDHFKIEKPLSNTKLEQITRHMFYTICTNYSIHSLNEIDYTPNPLWLEYNDSNINGRWIKGLFHKNDGYVVPITMVPFRDEDGCIKINNENYLAKQRLAALAVLFASQGKSFLNDYQVKSFKCRFNHKAERNFNERYNDLFKRSFPLNKQGGILKKEITDCWKKNLTSHFASSFSSLQHVVRKTILAYLTYKTLKTCIHYRKYGEILGIKGIQEKDLGKRDVSGLAIEWSPDSVNAVVKEILFQEPSIHVNQKIQQVLNFIKKRIYSTQNLSIPREARSIEKEITNDSRYGWIETPIHMLFSEGTKSKPIRKAFKTYDAAYLNMPPAFFEWDMVLTKGKNGTPETLSQMSSGERQLLHSLSYIIYHIKNIESVTDGSYRVKYHNISLVFDEAELYYHPDFQKQFVGNLIKMLSWCHINHNIIRGVNLLIVTHSPFVLSDIPLEHTLYLKDGSVVIKDKETFCGNVHEMLGGNFFMKYSIGDVAKENVEEIIRLYNQKNDDNKQDNNSKQYWDNRIRYNYVASIIADDYLQKKVKEMLEELHLKYAQEDDITFLDKQISEVRKQLEELEQKRNIITNQYHND
;
A
#
# COMPACT_ATOMS: atom_id res chain seq x y z
N MET A 1 14.00 0.78 14.18
CA MET A 1 12.77 0.11 14.66
C MET A 1 12.68 -1.27 14.04
N ARG A 2 12.35 -2.31 14.85
CA ARG A 2 12.32 -3.70 14.39
C ARG A 2 11.24 -4.46 15.15
N LEU A 3 10.39 -5.19 14.45
CA LEU A 3 9.53 -6.18 15.08
C LEU A 3 10.33 -7.45 15.35
N ILE A 4 10.28 -7.95 16.57
CA ILE A 4 11.04 -9.14 17.01
C ILE A 4 10.18 -10.39 16.85
N GLY A 5 8.97 -10.39 17.38
CA GLY A 5 8.05 -11.51 17.25
C GLY A 5 6.87 -11.44 18.18
N ILE A 6 6.04 -12.47 18.09
CA ILE A 6 4.84 -12.64 18.93
C ILE A 6 4.99 -13.94 19.71
N LYS A 7 4.85 -13.85 21.04
CA LYS A 7 4.58 -14.99 21.88
C LYS A 7 3.08 -15.18 21.98
N MET A 8 2.57 -16.25 21.44
CA MET A 8 1.18 -16.64 21.59
C MET A 8 1.02 -17.33 22.94
N GLY A 9 0.08 -16.92 23.73
CA GLY A 9 -0.40 -17.61 24.92
C GLY A 9 -1.61 -18.49 24.58
N THR A 10 -2.63 -18.45 25.41
CA THR A 10 -3.90 -19.16 25.19
C THR A 10 -4.87 -18.28 24.40
N ALA A 11 -5.69 -18.88 23.55
CA ALA A 11 -6.74 -18.19 22.82
C ALA A 11 -7.84 -19.14 22.34
N ASP A 12 -9.04 -18.58 22.16
CA ASP A 12 -10.12 -19.31 21.50
C ASP A 12 -9.71 -19.80 20.10
N THR A 13 -10.12 -21.01 19.75
CA THR A 13 -9.78 -21.62 18.44
C THR A 13 -10.21 -20.76 17.26
N PHE A 14 -11.32 -20.05 17.41
CA PHE A 14 -11.80 -19.09 16.41
C PHE A 14 -10.84 -17.90 16.20
N ILE A 15 -10.13 -17.45 17.24
CA ILE A 15 -9.18 -16.34 17.19
C ILE A 15 -7.82 -16.79 16.65
N ARG A 16 -7.28 -17.86 17.21
CA ARG A 16 -5.96 -18.36 16.80
C ARG A 16 -5.95 -19.00 15.42
N LYS A 17 -7.12 -19.50 14.97
CA LYS A 17 -7.27 -20.15 13.66
C LYS A 17 -6.19 -21.24 13.46
N ALA A 18 -5.27 -21.01 12.54
CA ALA A 18 -4.21 -21.96 12.19
C ALA A 18 -2.96 -21.89 13.07
N ILE A 19 -2.78 -20.88 13.94
CA ILE A 19 -1.59 -20.76 14.80
C ILE A 19 -1.73 -21.54 16.11
N ASN A 20 -0.60 -21.95 16.68
CA ASN A 20 -0.54 -22.77 17.88
C ASN A 20 -0.42 -21.93 19.15
N GLU A 21 -1.03 -22.42 20.25
CA GLU A 21 -0.91 -21.82 21.57
C GLU A 21 0.51 -22.01 22.15
N ASN A 22 0.86 -21.17 23.12
CA ASN A 22 2.13 -21.20 23.86
C ASN A 22 3.38 -21.24 22.95
N THR A 23 3.27 -20.68 21.76
CA THR A 23 4.30 -20.76 20.71
C THR A 23 4.95 -19.40 20.48
N TRP A 24 6.27 -19.38 20.31
CA TRP A 24 7.05 -18.23 19.89
C TRP A 24 7.08 -18.12 18.37
N TYR A 25 6.64 -16.98 17.82
CA TYR A 25 6.64 -16.64 16.41
C TYR A 25 7.60 -15.47 16.13
N PRO A 26 8.88 -15.73 15.87
CA PRO A 26 9.86 -14.68 15.58
C PRO A 26 9.65 -14.12 14.18
N PHE A 27 9.76 -12.80 14.02
CA PHE A 27 9.77 -12.15 12.69
C PHE A 27 11.17 -12.19 12.04
N GLY A 28 11.86 -13.30 12.18
CA GLY A 28 13.22 -13.56 11.73
C GLY A 28 13.89 -14.60 12.64
N GLN A 29 15.21 -14.69 12.58
CA GLN A 29 15.96 -15.57 13.48
C GLN A 29 16.21 -14.88 14.84
N TYR A 30 15.15 -14.70 15.60
CA TYR A 30 15.20 -14.13 16.95
C TYR A 30 14.77 -15.18 17.99
N GLN A 31 15.50 -15.20 19.10
CA GLN A 31 15.06 -15.97 20.28
C GLN A 31 13.99 -15.20 21.05
N GLU A 32 13.18 -15.92 21.81
CA GLU A 32 12.20 -15.30 22.69
C GLU A 32 12.93 -14.46 23.75
N PRO A 33 12.58 -13.16 23.91
CA PRO A 33 13.14 -12.33 24.95
C PRO A 33 12.64 -12.80 26.32
N MET A 34 13.53 -13.23 27.19
CA MET A 34 13.23 -13.68 28.56
C MET A 34 14.19 -13.03 29.55
N GLU A 35 13.74 -12.84 30.78
CA GLU A 35 14.58 -12.30 31.86
C GLU A 35 15.79 -13.19 32.12
N GLU A 36 15.60 -14.50 32.09
CA GLU A 36 16.64 -15.52 32.30
C GLU A 36 17.81 -15.42 31.32
N ASN A 37 17.56 -14.94 30.10
CA ASN A 37 18.60 -14.76 29.07
C ASN A 37 19.13 -13.32 29.01
N GLY A 38 18.85 -12.49 30.02
CA GLY A 38 19.25 -11.09 30.08
C GLY A 38 18.53 -10.22 29.05
N TRP A 39 17.29 -10.56 28.69
CA TRP A 39 16.49 -9.87 27.67
C TRP A 39 17.13 -9.84 26.29
N LYS A 40 17.98 -10.84 25.97
CA LYS A 40 18.59 -10.99 24.65
C LYS A 40 17.57 -11.57 23.68
N TRP A 41 17.58 -11.10 22.46
CA TRP A 41 16.68 -11.57 21.39
C TRP A 41 17.40 -11.79 20.05
N ARG A 42 18.68 -11.39 19.97
CA ARG A 42 19.48 -11.59 18.77
C ARG A 42 20.18 -12.94 18.85
N MET A 43 19.97 -13.79 17.84
CA MET A 43 20.73 -15.03 17.74
C MET A 43 22.12 -14.73 17.17
N PRO A 44 23.20 -15.14 17.86
CA PRO A 44 24.55 -15.04 17.30
C PRO A 44 24.70 -15.99 16.11
N LYS A 45 25.25 -15.53 14.98
CA LYS A 45 25.64 -16.41 13.88
C LYS A 45 26.73 -17.37 14.38
N GLN A 46 26.68 -18.64 13.95
CA GLN A 46 27.70 -19.63 14.29
C GLN A 46 29.11 -19.08 13.94
N GLY A 47 29.95 -18.88 14.94
CA GLY A 47 31.31 -18.38 14.78
C GLY A 47 31.51 -16.86 14.85
N GLN A 48 30.46 -16.05 15.01
CA GLN A 48 30.56 -14.61 15.23
C GLN A 48 30.17 -14.24 16.66
N LYS A 49 31.05 -13.54 17.38
CA LYS A 49 30.72 -12.91 18.65
C LYS A 49 29.78 -11.76 18.37
N ASP A 50 28.58 -11.72 18.99
CA ASP A 50 27.61 -10.63 19.09
C ASP A 50 27.79 -9.49 18.04
N SER A 51 27.94 -9.85 16.76
CA SER A 51 28.14 -8.85 15.72
C SER A 51 26.81 -8.21 15.35
N ALA A 52 26.82 -6.90 15.25
CA ALA A 52 25.70 -6.14 14.72
C ALA A 52 25.24 -6.78 13.40
N ILE A 53 23.93 -7.04 13.29
CA ILE A 53 23.33 -7.46 12.01
C ILE A 53 23.60 -6.33 11.02
N TYR A 54 24.34 -6.63 9.95
CA TYR A 54 24.60 -5.64 8.90
C TYR A 54 23.29 -5.28 8.22
N ASN A 55 22.90 -4.01 8.31
CA ASN A 55 21.69 -3.53 7.69
C ASN A 55 21.95 -3.24 6.20
N VAL A 56 21.52 -4.17 5.33
CA VAL A 56 21.67 -4.03 3.87
C VAL A 56 20.71 -3.00 3.26
N TYR A 57 19.73 -2.51 4.03
CA TYR A 57 18.70 -1.59 3.57
C TYR A 57 18.87 -0.16 4.06
N GLN A 58 19.97 0.14 4.71
CA GLN A 58 20.20 1.46 5.30
C GLN A 58 20.24 2.54 4.23
N ILE A 59 19.42 3.57 4.42
CA ILE A 59 19.49 4.77 3.61
C ILE A 59 20.58 5.67 4.21
N MET A 60 21.71 5.76 3.52
CA MET A 60 22.80 6.65 3.89
C MET A 60 22.40 8.08 3.57
N ALA A 61 22.29 8.95 4.59
CA ALA A 61 22.26 10.38 4.39
C ALA A 61 23.67 10.93 4.11
N GLU A 62 23.78 12.14 3.57
CA GLU A 62 25.06 12.83 3.41
C GLU A 62 25.80 12.96 4.75
N ASN A 63 25.06 13.03 5.87
CA ASN A 63 25.59 12.96 7.21
C ASN A 63 25.29 11.58 7.83
N PRO A 64 26.29 10.74 8.14
CA PRO A 64 26.09 9.40 8.70
C PRO A 64 25.30 9.36 10.02
N LYS A 65 25.23 10.47 10.76
CA LYS A 65 24.44 10.60 12.00
C LYS A 65 22.94 10.74 11.74
N GLU A 66 22.53 10.98 10.52
CA GLU A 66 21.14 11.22 10.12
C GLU A 66 20.57 10.09 9.24
N SER A 67 21.12 8.88 9.32
CA SER A 67 20.63 7.76 8.53
C SER A 67 19.28 7.25 9.05
N LEU A 68 18.35 6.99 8.12
CA LEU A 68 17.09 6.30 8.42
C LEU A 68 17.35 4.80 8.56
N GLU A 69 17.05 4.24 9.73
CA GLU A 69 17.12 2.79 9.93
C GLU A 69 15.92 2.12 9.27
N ILE A 70 16.19 1.24 8.30
CA ILE A 70 15.17 0.41 7.67
C ILE A 70 15.46 -1.05 8.00
N THR A 71 14.47 -1.75 8.54
CA THR A 71 14.49 -3.20 8.72
C THR A 71 13.43 -3.85 7.87
N VAL A 72 13.74 -4.99 7.26
CA VAL A 72 12.80 -5.76 6.45
C VAL A 72 12.66 -7.15 7.06
N ASN A 73 11.43 -7.54 7.35
CA ASN A 73 11.08 -8.87 7.85
C ASN A 73 10.09 -9.51 6.86
N CYS A 74 10.14 -10.82 6.74
CA CYS A 74 9.28 -11.57 5.83
C CYS A 74 8.61 -12.74 6.54
N ILE A 75 7.34 -13.01 6.20
CA ILE A 75 6.62 -14.21 6.62
C ILE A 75 6.28 -15.01 5.37
N VAL A 76 6.73 -16.25 5.34
CA VAL A 76 6.55 -17.18 4.21
C VAL A 76 5.88 -18.46 4.68
N GLY A 77 5.02 -19.02 3.85
CA GLY A 77 4.36 -20.28 4.14
C GLY A 77 3.29 -20.60 3.10
N MET A 78 2.84 -21.85 3.06
CA MET A 78 1.74 -22.26 2.19
C MET A 78 0.43 -21.57 2.56
N ASN A 79 -0.57 -21.67 1.68
CA ASN A 79 -1.94 -21.28 2.03
C ASN A 79 -2.43 -22.09 3.23
N GLY A 80 -3.09 -21.42 4.19
CA GLY A 80 -3.54 -22.06 5.44
C GLY A 80 -2.46 -22.26 6.50
N SER A 81 -1.19 -21.89 6.26
CA SER A 81 -0.10 -22.08 7.23
C SER A 81 -0.14 -21.16 8.45
N GLY A 82 -1.08 -20.22 8.53
CA GLY A 82 -1.24 -19.32 9.69
C GLY A 82 -0.67 -17.91 9.49
N LYS A 83 -0.17 -17.53 8.31
CA LYS A 83 0.38 -16.18 8.05
C LYS A 83 -0.59 -15.06 8.41
N SER A 84 -1.78 -15.08 7.82
CA SER A 84 -2.81 -14.07 8.08
C SER A 84 -3.37 -14.16 9.51
N SER A 85 -3.41 -15.38 10.09
CA SER A 85 -3.79 -15.56 11.50
C SER A 85 -2.80 -14.89 12.45
N LEU A 86 -1.50 -14.96 12.15
CA LEU A 86 -0.48 -14.27 12.93
C LEU A 86 -0.59 -12.74 12.81
N LEU A 87 -0.89 -12.24 11.60
CA LEU A 87 -1.19 -10.81 11.43
C LEU A 87 -2.46 -10.37 12.16
N ASP A 88 -3.50 -11.21 12.18
CA ASP A 88 -4.72 -10.92 12.95
C ASP A 88 -4.40 -10.74 14.44
N ILE A 89 -3.52 -11.55 15.00
CA ILE A 89 -3.07 -11.38 16.40
C ILE A 89 -2.27 -10.09 16.56
N LEU A 90 -1.38 -9.75 15.64
CA LEU A 90 -0.66 -8.47 15.65
C LEU A 90 -1.64 -7.29 15.68
N TYR A 91 -2.65 -7.31 14.81
CA TYR A 91 -3.65 -6.24 14.75
C TYR A 91 -4.49 -6.15 16.02
N ARG A 92 -4.87 -7.29 16.62
CA ARG A 92 -5.61 -7.34 17.89
C ARG A 92 -4.79 -6.77 19.05
N ILE A 93 -3.50 -7.09 19.13
CA ILE A 93 -2.60 -6.54 20.16
C ILE A 93 -2.52 -5.02 20.05
N ILE A 94 -2.27 -4.49 18.84
CA ILE A 94 -2.16 -3.05 18.62
C ILE A 94 -3.52 -2.35 18.85
N ASN A 95 -4.63 -2.97 18.42
CA ASN A 95 -5.99 -2.46 18.68
C ASN A 95 -6.27 -2.34 20.17
N ASN A 96 -6.01 -3.40 20.95
CA ASN A 96 -6.29 -3.41 22.38
C ASN A 96 -5.40 -2.41 23.14
N PHE A 97 -4.12 -2.33 22.75
CA PHE A 97 -3.23 -1.30 23.26
C PHE A 97 -3.77 0.11 22.97
N SER A 98 -4.22 0.34 21.73
CA SER A 98 -4.80 1.63 21.33
C SER A 98 -6.07 1.96 22.09
N HIS A 99 -6.97 0.98 22.24
CA HIS A 99 -8.20 1.14 23.00
C HIS A 99 -7.91 1.56 24.44
N ARG A 100 -7.02 0.85 25.14
CA ARG A 100 -6.65 1.18 26.52
C ARG A 100 -5.94 2.52 26.63
N LEU A 101 -5.00 2.81 25.74
CA LEU A 101 -4.24 4.04 25.76
C LEU A 101 -5.09 5.28 25.45
N ILE A 102 -5.95 5.19 24.42
CA ILE A 102 -6.68 6.33 23.87
C ILE A 102 -8.04 6.49 24.57
N ASP A 103 -8.84 5.42 24.61
CA ASP A 103 -10.20 5.51 25.11
C ASP A 103 -10.30 5.48 26.63
N GLU A 104 -9.37 4.82 27.32
CA GLU A 104 -9.40 4.72 28.78
C GLU A 104 -8.42 5.65 29.48
N ALA A 105 -7.20 5.81 28.98
CA ALA A 105 -6.18 6.58 29.64
C ALA A 105 -6.16 8.07 29.25
N TRP A 106 -6.64 8.40 28.06
CA TRP A 106 -6.67 9.78 27.55
C TRP A 106 -7.99 10.52 27.84
N ILE A 107 -9.04 9.81 28.14
CA ILE A 107 -10.41 10.34 28.29
C ILE A 107 -10.64 11.12 29.58
N GLU A 108 -9.82 11.01 30.59
CA GLU A 108 -9.94 11.87 31.77
C GLU A 108 -9.66 13.35 31.51
N ASN A 109 -9.01 13.67 30.42
CA ASN A 109 -8.98 15.04 29.93
C ASN A 109 -10.30 15.31 29.19
N THR A 110 -11.33 15.66 29.96
CA THR A 110 -12.65 16.17 29.56
C THR A 110 -13.02 16.11 28.08
N PRO A 111 -14.25 15.75 27.71
CA PRO A 111 -14.74 15.76 26.32
C PRO A 111 -14.41 17.05 25.54
N GLU A 112 -14.24 18.14 26.24
CA GLU A 112 -13.89 19.47 25.72
C GLU A 112 -12.46 19.57 25.20
N LYS A 113 -11.57 18.66 25.58
CA LYS A 113 -10.14 18.73 25.28
C LYS A 113 -9.64 17.73 24.23
N ASN A 114 -10.45 16.75 23.83
CA ASN A 114 -10.07 15.77 22.79
C ASN A 114 -10.95 15.88 21.55
N PRO A 115 -10.56 16.66 20.53
CA PRO A 115 -11.37 16.91 19.33
C PRO A 115 -11.51 15.71 18.37
N GLN A 116 -10.98 14.54 18.70
CA GLN A 116 -10.90 13.41 17.76
C GLN A 116 -11.65 12.15 18.20
N ARG A 117 -12.62 12.28 19.09
CA ARG A 117 -13.48 11.19 19.60
C ARG A 117 -14.41 10.56 18.55
N GLY A 118 -14.10 10.63 17.26
CA GLY A 118 -14.95 10.08 16.20
C GLY A 118 -14.73 8.59 15.93
N HIS A 119 -13.76 7.93 16.55
CA HIS A 119 -13.44 6.54 16.31
C HIS A 119 -13.57 5.73 17.59
N TYR A 120 -14.67 4.99 17.70
CA TYR A 120 -14.83 4.03 18.75
C TYR A 120 -14.02 2.77 18.40
N LEU A 121 -12.88 2.59 19.08
CA LEU A 121 -12.21 1.31 19.09
C LEU A 121 -13.00 0.36 19.98
N SER A 122 -13.20 -0.87 19.51
CA SER A 122 -13.76 -1.94 20.31
C SER A 122 -12.64 -2.87 20.76
N TYR A 123 -12.67 -3.30 22.00
CA TYR A 123 -11.68 -4.23 22.54
C TYR A 123 -11.84 -5.61 21.89
N ALA A 124 -10.77 -6.25 21.49
CA ALA A 124 -10.76 -7.61 20.98
C ALA A 124 -10.50 -8.58 22.14
N HIS A 125 -11.51 -9.33 22.56
CA HIS A 125 -11.44 -10.27 23.69
C HIS A 125 -10.96 -11.66 23.29
N GLY A 126 -10.69 -12.54 24.27
CA GLY A 126 -10.55 -13.99 24.12
C GLY A 126 -9.17 -14.48 23.72
N PHE A 127 -8.11 -13.72 23.98
CA PHE A 127 -6.73 -14.17 23.71
C PHE A 127 -5.71 -13.61 24.68
N GLU A 128 -4.60 -14.32 24.77
CA GLU A 128 -3.39 -13.93 25.45
C GLU A 128 -2.22 -13.96 24.47
N ALA A 129 -1.49 -12.85 24.32
CA ALA A 129 -0.32 -12.77 23.46
C ALA A 129 0.57 -11.58 23.81
N THR A 130 1.88 -11.71 23.54
CA THR A 130 2.87 -10.64 23.73
C THR A 130 3.54 -10.31 22.41
N LEU A 131 3.50 -9.05 22.03
CA LEU A 131 4.30 -8.51 20.92
C LEU A 131 5.60 -7.93 21.46
N PHE A 132 6.74 -8.36 20.92
CA PHE A 132 8.05 -7.79 21.20
C PHE A 132 8.56 -7.00 20.01
N PHE A 133 9.18 -5.85 20.30
CA PHE A 133 9.75 -4.97 19.29
C PHE A 133 10.98 -4.22 19.84
N GLU A 134 11.85 -3.75 18.98
CA GLU A 134 13.01 -2.91 19.31
C GLU A 134 12.81 -1.52 18.69
N SER A 135 13.02 -0.49 19.48
CA SER A 135 12.91 0.91 19.07
C SER A 135 14.01 1.73 19.75
N ASP A 136 14.84 2.44 18.98
CA ASP A 136 15.94 3.27 19.50
C ASP A 136 16.90 2.52 20.47
N GLY A 137 17.16 1.23 20.20
CA GLY A 137 17.99 0.37 21.04
C GLY A 137 17.32 -0.09 22.35
N VAL A 138 16.02 0.09 22.46
CA VAL A 138 15.20 -0.32 23.61
C VAL A 138 14.28 -1.46 23.17
N LEU A 139 14.27 -2.56 23.95
CA LEU A 139 13.29 -3.62 23.79
C LEU A 139 11.96 -3.17 24.40
N GLY A 140 10.90 -3.18 23.59
CA GLY A 140 9.53 -2.92 24.05
C GLY A 140 8.69 -4.20 23.99
N SER A 141 7.68 -4.30 24.85
CA SER A 141 6.68 -5.34 24.76
C SER A 141 5.28 -4.81 25.03
N ILE A 142 4.30 -5.38 24.33
CA ILE A 142 2.88 -5.19 24.59
C ILE A 142 2.30 -6.55 24.91
N TYR A 143 1.91 -6.75 26.15
CA TYR A 143 1.30 -7.99 26.63
C TYR A 143 -0.19 -7.80 26.79
N ASN A 144 -0.97 -8.55 26.04
CA ASN A 144 -2.41 -8.69 26.20
C ASN A 144 -2.71 -9.95 27.00
N CYS A 145 -3.40 -9.80 28.11
CA CYS A 145 -3.90 -10.90 28.91
C CYS A 145 -5.41 -10.71 29.06
N TYR A 146 -6.19 -11.31 28.16
CA TYR A 146 -7.65 -11.20 28.06
C TYR A 146 -8.15 -9.75 28.06
N GLU A 147 -8.52 -9.19 29.22
CA GLU A 147 -9.03 -7.81 29.34
C GLU A 147 -7.97 -6.79 29.73
N ASN A 148 -6.76 -7.22 30.02
CA ASN A 148 -5.69 -6.34 30.48
C ASN A 148 -4.61 -6.19 29.42
N VAL A 149 -4.05 -4.99 29.35
CA VAL A 149 -2.92 -4.67 28.49
C VAL A 149 -1.79 -4.09 29.33
N PHE A 150 -0.61 -4.67 29.17
CA PHE A 150 0.60 -4.25 29.85
C PHE A 150 1.61 -3.76 28.82
N PHE A 151 2.34 -2.73 29.17
CA PHE A 151 3.44 -2.22 28.36
C PHE A 151 4.73 -2.26 29.17
N SER A 152 5.81 -2.72 28.55
CA SER A 152 7.12 -2.77 29.19
C SER A 152 8.19 -2.35 28.22
N TYR A 153 9.29 -1.82 28.72
CA TYR A 153 10.49 -1.61 27.93
C TYR A 153 11.77 -1.81 28.78
N TYR A 154 12.83 -2.26 28.12
CA TYR A 154 14.12 -2.57 28.73
C TYR A 154 15.24 -1.95 27.90
N SER A 155 16.23 -1.35 28.56
CA SER A 155 17.44 -0.81 27.94
C SER A 155 18.68 -1.32 28.64
N GLU A 156 19.55 -2.01 27.91
CA GLU A 156 20.83 -2.52 28.44
C GLU A 156 21.77 -1.40 28.91
N SER A 157 21.69 -0.22 28.25
CA SER A 157 22.63 0.88 28.51
C SER A 157 22.33 1.71 29.76
N LYS A 158 21.18 1.50 30.43
CA LYS A 158 20.69 2.39 31.50
C LYS A 158 20.28 1.71 32.78
N ASP A 159 20.41 0.40 32.92
CA ASP A 159 19.85 -0.38 34.05
C ASP A 159 18.38 -0.06 34.38
N VAL A 160 17.66 0.48 33.40
CA VAL A 160 16.28 0.89 33.60
C VAL A 160 15.39 -0.29 33.28
N ARG A 161 15.06 -1.04 34.31
CA ARG A 161 13.96 -2.00 34.29
C ARG A 161 12.67 -1.23 34.47
N PHE A 162 11.81 -1.24 33.46
CA PHE A 162 10.45 -0.83 33.65
C PHE A 162 9.62 -2.08 33.91
N ASP A 163 9.10 -2.16 35.11
CA ASP A 163 8.14 -3.20 35.46
C ASP A 163 6.96 -3.16 34.50
N HIS A 164 6.36 -4.30 34.27
CA HIS A 164 5.11 -4.42 33.57
C HIS A 164 4.09 -3.48 34.17
N PHE A 165 3.80 -2.37 33.52
CA PHE A 165 2.74 -1.50 34.02
C PHE A 165 1.47 -1.73 33.19
N LYS A 166 0.41 -1.99 33.93
CA LYS A 166 -0.94 -2.09 33.38
C LYS A 166 -1.36 -0.70 32.86
N ILE A 167 -1.88 -0.67 31.63
CA ILE A 167 -2.42 0.57 31.09
C ILE A 167 -3.81 0.76 31.71
N GLU A 168 -3.86 1.55 32.78
CA GLU A 168 -5.07 1.91 33.53
C GLU A 168 -5.18 3.43 33.66
N LYS A 169 -6.39 3.91 33.86
CA LYS A 169 -6.65 5.34 34.13
C LYS A 169 -6.24 5.74 35.56
N PRO A 170 -5.78 6.97 35.73
CA PRO A 170 -5.25 7.92 34.77
C PRO A 170 -3.74 7.71 34.56
N LEU A 171 -3.28 7.73 33.33
CA LEU A 171 -1.85 7.79 33.03
C LEU A 171 -1.35 9.24 33.27
N SER A 172 -0.25 9.41 34.01
CA SER A 172 0.43 10.68 34.05
C SER A 172 0.97 11.08 32.68
N ASN A 173 1.00 12.38 32.35
CA ASN A 173 1.57 12.85 31.08
C ASN A 173 2.98 12.33 30.83
N THR A 174 3.80 12.22 31.88
CA THR A 174 5.15 11.65 31.78
C THR A 174 5.17 10.19 31.35
N LYS A 175 4.25 9.36 31.88
CA LYS A 175 4.14 7.95 31.45
C LYS A 175 3.63 7.85 30.03
N LEU A 176 2.67 8.69 29.64
CA LEU A 176 2.15 8.71 28.28
C LEU A 176 3.25 9.08 27.26
N GLU A 177 4.04 10.11 27.53
CA GLU A 177 5.18 10.51 26.69
C GLU A 177 6.23 9.39 26.59
N GLN A 178 6.52 8.68 27.68
CA GLN A 178 7.44 7.56 27.69
C GLN A 178 6.95 6.41 26.81
N ILE A 179 5.67 6.03 26.92
CA ILE A 179 5.07 4.98 26.08
C ILE A 179 5.13 5.39 24.59
N THR A 180 4.64 6.59 24.29
CA THR A 180 4.52 7.04 22.89
C THR A 180 5.87 7.26 22.22
N ARG A 181 6.91 7.61 23.00
CA ARG A 181 8.29 7.76 22.51
C ARG A 181 8.85 6.45 21.94
N HIS A 182 8.53 5.31 22.56
CA HIS A 182 9.03 3.99 22.15
C HIS A 182 8.05 3.21 21.28
N MET A 183 6.79 3.68 21.18
CA MET A 183 5.77 3.07 20.33
C MET A 183 5.99 3.43 18.86
N PHE A 184 5.36 2.68 17.98
CA PHE A 184 5.42 2.85 16.53
C PHE A 184 4.02 2.98 15.94
N TYR A 185 3.92 3.63 14.79
CA TYR A 185 2.70 3.69 14.01
C TYR A 185 2.68 2.58 12.97
N THR A 186 1.58 1.86 12.84
CA THR A 186 1.46 0.73 11.90
C THR A 186 0.57 1.12 10.72
N ILE A 187 1.07 0.88 9.50
CA ILE A 187 0.31 1.04 8.26
C ILE A 187 0.19 -0.34 7.62
N CYS A 188 -1.02 -0.89 7.59
CA CYS A 188 -1.29 -2.19 7.01
C CYS A 188 -1.86 -2.06 5.61
N THR A 189 -1.31 -2.80 4.66
CA THR A 189 -1.76 -2.82 3.27
C THR A 189 -2.23 -4.22 2.91
N ASN A 190 -3.51 -4.36 2.58
CA ASN A 190 -4.09 -5.60 2.08
C ASN A 190 -5.17 -5.29 1.04
N TYR A 191 -4.93 -5.68 -0.22
CA TYR A 191 -5.84 -5.43 -1.34
C TYR A 191 -6.81 -6.59 -1.62
N SER A 192 -6.75 -7.68 -0.87
CA SER A 192 -7.68 -8.81 -1.04
C SER A 192 -9.10 -8.37 -0.69
N ILE A 193 -10.04 -8.60 -1.60
CA ILE A 193 -11.47 -8.32 -1.38
C ILE A 193 -12.10 -9.27 -0.37
N HIS A 194 -11.48 -10.43 -0.14
CA HIS A 194 -11.98 -11.47 0.76
C HIS A 194 -11.38 -11.42 2.16
N SER A 195 -10.49 -10.46 2.44
CA SER A 195 -9.86 -10.30 3.75
C SER A 195 -10.47 -9.17 4.56
N LEU A 196 -10.26 -9.19 5.87
CA LEU A 196 -10.63 -8.11 6.79
C LEU A 196 -12.13 -7.76 6.78
N ASN A 197 -12.99 -8.74 6.53
CA ASN A 197 -14.43 -8.60 6.65
C ASN A 197 -14.86 -8.83 8.10
N GLU A 198 -15.69 -7.97 8.67
CA GLU A 198 -16.20 -8.08 10.05
C GLU A 198 -16.83 -9.44 10.34
N ILE A 199 -17.54 -10.01 9.38
CA ILE A 199 -18.21 -11.31 9.52
C ILE A 199 -17.21 -12.42 9.85
N ASP A 200 -16.02 -12.39 9.25
CA ASP A 200 -14.96 -13.40 9.48
C ASP A 200 -14.33 -13.32 10.88
N TYR A 201 -14.64 -12.25 11.62
CA TYR A 201 -14.17 -11.99 12.98
C TYR A 201 -15.29 -12.16 14.03
N THR A 202 -16.47 -12.59 13.61
CA THR A 202 -17.64 -12.79 14.48
C THR A 202 -17.89 -14.28 14.68
N PRO A 203 -17.84 -14.81 15.92
CA PRO A 203 -17.94 -16.25 16.19
C PRO A 203 -19.25 -16.89 15.72
N ASN A 204 -20.34 -16.11 15.70
CA ASN A 204 -21.65 -16.55 15.23
C ASN A 204 -22.38 -15.40 14.52
N PRO A 205 -22.57 -15.46 13.19
CA PRO A 205 -23.26 -14.43 12.43
C PRO A 205 -24.72 -14.19 12.86
N LEU A 206 -25.39 -15.21 13.42
CA LEU A 206 -26.76 -15.09 13.89
C LEU A 206 -26.88 -14.23 15.16
N TRP A 207 -25.79 -13.97 15.87
CA TRP A 207 -25.79 -13.10 17.05
C TRP A 207 -25.73 -11.61 16.68
N LEU A 208 -25.49 -11.28 15.42
CA LEU A 208 -25.54 -9.90 14.92
C LEU A 208 -26.91 -9.26 15.06
N GLU A 209 -27.98 -10.07 15.08
CA GLU A 209 -29.35 -9.57 15.18
C GLU A 209 -29.83 -9.33 16.63
N TYR A 210 -29.17 -9.90 17.64
CA TYR A 210 -29.72 -9.94 19.01
C TYR A 210 -28.97 -9.13 20.08
N ASN A 211 -27.74 -8.70 19.88
CA ASN A 211 -27.00 -7.95 20.90
C ASN A 211 -26.13 -6.83 20.35
N ASP A 212 -26.62 -5.64 20.47
CA ASP A 212 -26.04 -4.39 19.90
C ASP A 212 -24.73 -3.90 20.55
N SER A 213 -24.30 -4.48 21.66
CA SER A 213 -23.24 -3.86 22.46
C SER A 213 -21.90 -4.60 22.56
N ASN A 214 -21.82 -5.90 22.20
CA ASN A 214 -20.61 -6.70 22.48
C ASN A 214 -20.23 -7.72 21.40
N ILE A 215 -20.22 -7.32 20.12
CA ILE A 215 -19.88 -8.25 19.04
C ILE A 215 -18.38 -8.23 18.79
N ASN A 216 -17.73 -9.37 18.98
CA ASN A 216 -16.27 -9.56 18.88
C ASN A 216 -15.65 -9.20 17.53
N GLY A 217 -16.43 -9.07 16.44
CA GLY A 217 -15.95 -8.70 15.11
C GLY A 217 -15.83 -7.20 14.85
N ARG A 218 -16.52 -6.36 15.62
CA ARG A 218 -16.56 -4.89 15.37
C ARG A 218 -15.23 -4.17 15.60
N TRP A 219 -14.30 -4.78 16.32
CA TRP A 219 -12.99 -4.18 16.55
C TRP A 219 -12.23 -3.85 15.26
N ILE A 220 -12.36 -4.69 14.21
CA ILE A 220 -11.66 -4.48 12.93
C ILE A 220 -12.14 -3.22 12.21
N LYS A 221 -13.43 -2.83 12.34
CA LYS A 221 -13.96 -1.61 11.76
C LYS A 221 -13.28 -0.35 12.28
N GLY A 222 -12.91 -0.34 13.55
CA GLY A 222 -12.20 0.76 14.17
C GLY A 222 -10.84 1.05 13.54
N LEU A 223 -10.24 0.07 12.85
CA LEU A 223 -8.94 0.20 12.20
C LEU A 223 -9.02 0.82 10.79
N PHE A 224 -10.22 0.92 10.20
CA PHE A 224 -10.46 1.58 8.91
C PHE A 224 -10.89 3.03 9.11
N HIS A 225 -10.03 3.85 9.67
CA HIS A 225 -10.33 5.26 9.92
C HIS A 225 -9.74 6.18 8.86
N LYS A 226 -10.46 7.29 8.59
CA LYS A 226 -10.00 8.37 7.72
C LYS A 226 -9.53 9.52 8.59
N ASN A 227 -8.33 9.95 8.58
CA ASN A 227 -7.91 11.21 9.22
C ASN A 227 -8.27 11.35 10.71
N ASP A 228 -7.84 10.42 11.52
CA ASP A 228 -7.89 10.56 12.98
C ASP A 228 -6.76 11.46 13.55
N GLY A 229 -5.98 12.08 12.67
CA GLY A 229 -4.77 12.83 13.04
C GLY A 229 -3.64 11.94 13.53
N TYR A 230 -3.68 10.66 13.19
CA TYR A 230 -2.68 9.66 13.60
C TYR A 230 -2.62 9.41 15.11
N VAL A 231 -3.76 9.51 15.79
CA VAL A 231 -3.89 9.19 17.21
C VAL A 231 -3.88 7.70 17.45
N VAL A 232 -4.72 6.95 16.71
CA VAL A 232 -4.75 5.49 16.73
C VAL A 232 -3.48 4.96 16.06
N PRO A 233 -2.65 4.15 16.73
CA PRO A 233 -1.34 3.74 16.21
C PRO A 233 -1.38 2.68 15.11
N ILE A 234 -2.52 2.51 14.44
CA ILE A 234 -2.69 1.59 13.31
C ILE A 234 -3.70 2.14 12.31
N THR A 235 -3.44 1.98 11.03
CA THR A 235 -4.39 2.23 9.96
C THR A 235 -4.34 1.15 8.90
N MET A 236 -5.50 0.80 8.36
CA MET A 236 -5.64 -0.20 7.30
C MET A 236 -5.92 0.43 5.94
N VAL A 237 -5.27 -0.08 4.91
CA VAL A 237 -5.31 0.41 3.52
C VAL A 237 -5.64 -0.75 2.58
N PRO A 238 -6.54 -0.60 1.61
CA PRO A 238 -7.39 0.56 1.33
C PRO A 238 -8.51 0.75 2.37
N PHE A 239 -9.03 1.97 2.45
CA PHE A 239 -10.13 2.26 3.35
C PHE A 239 -11.39 1.47 2.96
N ARG A 240 -12.02 0.84 3.95
CA ARG A 240 -13.32 0.17 3.82
C ARG A 240 -14.39 0.99 4.57
N ASP A 241 -15.57 1.07 4.01
CA ASP A 241 -16.69 1.74 4.67
C ASP A 241 -17.38 0.82 5.71
N GLU A 242 -18.48 1.28 6.29
CA GLU A 242 -19.23 0.55 7.32
C GLU A 242 -19.75 -0.81 6.82
N ASP A 243 -19.97 -0.96 5.52
CA ASP A 243 -20.39 -2.20 4.88
C ASP A 243 -19.19 -3.07 4.44
N GLY A 244 -17.96 -2.69 4.78
CA GLY A 244 -16.73 -3.37 4.35
C GLY A 244 -16.34 -3.13 2.89
N CYS A 245 -17.05 -2.23 2.19
CA CYS A 245 -16.84 -1.98 0.77
C CYS A 245 -15.69 -1.00 0.52
N ILE A 246 -14.84 -1.31 -0.47
CA ILE A 246 -13.81 -0.41 -0.97
C ILE A 246 -14.44 0.53 -2.02
N LYS A 247 -14.45 1.83 -1.76
CA LYS A 247 -14.90 2.84 -2.73
C LYS A 247 -13.80 3.13 -3.76
N ILE A 248 -13.63 2.26 -4.73
CA ILE A 248 -12.55 2.26 -5.73
C ILE A 248 -12.36 3.63 -6.38
N ASN A 249 -13.43 4.32 -6.77
CA ASN A 249 -13.32 5.64 -7.39
C ASN A 249 -12.73 6.71 -6.46
N ASN A 250 -13.05 6.65 -5.16
CA ASN A 250 -12.47 7.57 -4.18
C ASN A 250 -11.00 7.26 -3.92
N GLU A 251 -10.67 5.98 -3.79
CA GLU A 251 -9.28 5.55 -3.61
C GLU A 251 -8.41 5.90 -4.82
N ASN A 252 -8.88 5.64 -6.03
CA ASN A 252 -8.19 6.03 -7.26
C ASN A 252 -7.97 7.55 -7.34
N TYR A 253 -8.97 8.34 -6.99
CA TYR A 253 -8.84 9.80 -6.98
C TYR A 253 -7.79 10.30 -5.97
N LEU A 254 -7.81 9.76 -4.76
CA LEU A 254 -6.84 10.11 -3.71
C LEU A 254 -5.42 9.62 -4.07
N ALA A 255 -5.30 8.38 -4.51
CA ALA A 255 -4.03 7.80 -4.94
C ALA A 255 -3.41 8.59 -6.10
N LYS A 256 -4.22 8.97 -7.10
CA LYS A 256 -3.79 9.79 -8.22
C LYS A 256 -3.21 11.13 -7.77
N GLN A 257 -3.84 11.81 -6.81
CA GLN A 257 -3.32 13.09 -6.31
C GLN A 257 -2.00 12.95 -5.56
N ARG A 258 -1.87 11.91 -4.72
CA ARG A 258 -0.66 11.62 -3.96
C ARG A 258 0.50 11.25 -4.88
N LEU A 259 0.23 10.37 -5.82
CA LEU A 259 1.19 9.93 -6.82
C LEU A 259 1.71 11.11 -7.65
N ALA A 260 0.80 11.97 -8.12
CA ALA A 260 1.19 13.12 -8.92
C ALA A 260 2.08 14.11 -8.14
N ALA A 261 1.80 14.35 -6.86
CA ALA A 261 2.64 15.21 -6.05
C ALA A 261 4.06 14.64 -5.86
N LEU A 262 4.19 13.32 -5.64
CA LEU A 262 5.48 12.66 -5.58
C LEU A 262 6.22 12.73 -6.91
N ALA A 263 5.53 12.43 -7.99
CA ALA A 263 6.11 12.47 -9.33
C ALA A 263 6.61 13.88 -9.72
N VAL A 264 5.87 14.91 -9.33
CA VAL A 264 6.30 16.31 -9.48
C VAL A 264 7.51 16.64 -8.61
N LEU A 265 7.54 16.15 -7.36
CA LEU A 265 8.70 16.34 -6.48
C LEU A 265 9.95 15.75 -7.14
N PHE A 266 9.90 14.50 -7.59
CA PHE A 266 11.03 13.83 -8.22
C PHE A 266 11.45 14.49 -9.55
N ALA A 267 10.48 14.83 -10.39
CA ALA A 267 10.76 15.56 -11.63
C ALA A 267 11.44 16.90 -11.38
N SER A 268 11.07 17.63 -10.32
CA SER A 268 11.70 18.90 -9.95
C SER A 268 13.16 18.74 -9.53
N GLN A 269 13.50 17.56 -8.98
CA GLN A 269 14.87 17.22 -8.57
C GLN A 269 15.67 16.52 -9.68
N GLY A 270 15.10 16.36 -10.88
CA GLY A 270 15.74 15.69 -12.01
C GLY A 270 15.82 14.16 -11.85
N LYS A 271 15.03 13.58 -10.94
CA LYS A 271 14.99 12.14 -10.69
C LYS A 271 13.86 11.48 -11.48
N SER A 272 14.09 10.25 -11.93
CA SER A 272 13.03 9.42 -12.49
C SER A 272 12.08 8.98 -11.37
N PHE A 273 10.81 8.85 -11.71
CA PHE A 273 9.85 8.20 -10.87
C PHE A 273 10.00 6.67 -10.97
N LEU A 274 9.30 5.90 -10.16
CA LEU A 274 9.40 4.44 -10.10
C LEU A 274 9.44 3.77 -11.49
N ASN A 275 10.21 2.68 -11.62
CA ASN A 275 10.35 1.92 -12.87
C ASN A 275 10.79 2.78 -14.07
N ASP A 276 11.65 3.77 -13.83
CA ASP A 276 12.15 4.70 -14.83
C ASP A 276 11.09 5.58 -15.51
N TYR A 277 9.91 5.70 -14.90
CA TYR A 277 8.91 6.65 -15.37
C TYR A 277 9.37 8.09 -15.17
N GLN A 278 9.16 8.89 -16.18
CA GLN A 278 9.38 10.34 -16.13
C GLN A 278 8.07 11.06 -16.40
N VAL A 279 7.73 12.02 -15.54
CA VAL A 279 6.58 12.88 -15.76
C VAL A 279 6.93 13.95 -16.78
N LYS A 280 6.16 14.03 -17.86
CA LYS A 280 6.34 15.07 -18.90
C LYS A 280 5.44 16.27 -18.67
N SER A 281 4.16 16.00 -18.41
CA SER A 281 3.15 17.05 -18.39
C SER A 281 1.90 16.62 -17.62
N PHE A 282 1.04 17.61 -17.37
CA PHE A 282 -0.34 17.39 -16.98
C PHE A 282 -1.27 17.74 -18.12
N LYS A 283 -2.21 16.86 -18.46
CA LYS A 283 -3.38 17.16 -19.25
C LYS A 283 -4.48 17.65 -18.31
N CYS A 284 -4.95 18.87 -18.48
CA CYS A 284 -5.95 19.48 -17.63
C CYS A 284 -7.14 19.97 -18.47
N ARG A 285 -8.34 19.80 -17.96
CA ARG A 285 -9.56 20.35 -18.53
C ARG A 285 -10.34 21.09 -17.44
N PHE A 286 -10.76 22.31 -17.73
CA PHE A 286 -11.61 23.07 -16.81
C PHE A 286 -13.01 22.46 -16.75
N ASN A 287 -13.50 22.19 -15.54
CA ASN A 287 -14.84 21.67 -15.34
C ASN A 287 -15.86 22.81 -15.29
N HIS A 288 -16.56 23.03 -16.38
CA HIS A 288 -17.59 24.10 -16.50
C HIS A 288 -18.77 23.92 -15.54
N LYS A 289 -19.02 22.73 -15.02
CA LYS A 289 -20.08 22.47 -14.03
C LYS A 289 -19.59 22.70 -12.59
N ALA A 290 -18.31 22.98 -12.39
CA ALA A 290 -17.71 23.06 -11.05
C ALA A 290 -18.33 24.19 -10.20
N GLU A 291 -18.60 25.36 -10.78
CA GLU A 291 -19.25 26.47 -10.08
C GLU A 291 -20.61 26.04 -9.49
N ARG A 292 -21.46 25.45 -10.33
CA ARG A 292 -22.78 24.96 -9.92
C ARG A 292 -22.64 23.87 -8.84
N ASN A 293 -21.77 22.90 -9.04
CA ASN A 293 -21.55 21.81 -8.10
C ASN A 293 -21.07 22.31 -6.73
N PHE A 294 -20.19 23.32 -6.66
CA PHE A 294 -19.74 23.86 -5.38
C PHE A 294 -20.84 24.68 -4.69
N ASN A 295 -21.66 25.39 -5.46
CA ASN A 295 -22.79 26.10 -4.92
C ASN A 295 -23.86 25.15 -4.35
N GLU A 296 -24.16 24.06 -5.02
CA GLU A 296 -25.05 23.00 -4.54
C GLU A 296 -24.49 22.35 -3.27
N ARG A 297 -23.20 21.95 -3.27
CA ARG A 297 -22.52 21.40 -2.06
C ARG A 297 -22.52 22.36 -0.87
N TYR A 298 -22.38 23.67 -1.11
CA TYR A 298 -22.51 24.66 -0.04
C TYR A 298 -23.90 24.64 0.56
N ASN A 299 -24.91 24.68 -0.28
CA ASN A 299 -26.32 24.75 0.14
C ASN A 299 -26.71 23.47 0.91
N ASP A 300 -26.31 22.31 0.43
CA ASP A 300 -26.57 21.02 1.07
C ASP A 300 -25.86 20.91 2.42
N LEU A 301 -24.59 21.32 2.48
CA LEU A 301 -23.83 21.32 3.72
C LEU A 301 -24.45 22.27 4.74
N PHE A 302 -24.81 23.48 4.34
CA PHE A 302 -25.45 24.46 5.21
C PHE A 302 -26.79 23.97 5.76
N LYS A 303 -27.65 23.44 4.90
CA LYS A 303 -28.98 22.91 5.31
C LYS A 303 -28.87 21.77 6.32
N ARG A 304 -27.91 20.85 6.11
CA ARG A 304 -27.70 19.73 7.03
C ARG A 304 -27.15 20.20 8.37
N SER A 305 -26.15 21.06 8.36
CA SER A 305 -25.48 21.52 9.60
C SER A 305 -26.33 22.48 10.41
N PHE A 306 -27.12 23.34 9.76
CA PHE A 306 -27.93 24.40 10.36
C PHE A 306 -29.39 24.31 9.94
N PRO A 307 -30.13 23.26 10.27
CA PRO A 307 -31.47 22.99 9.74
C PRO A 307 -32.49 24.09 10.12
N LEU A 308 -32.28 24.77 11.25
CA LEU A 308 -33.17 25.83 11.75
C LEU A 308 -32.80 27.24 11.23
N ASN A 309 -31.63 27.39 10.60
CA ASN A 309 -31.15 28.69 10.14
C ASN A 309 -31.50 28.93 8.69
N LYS A 310 -32.23 30.05 8.44
CA LYS A 310 -32.68 30.45 7.08
C LYS A 310 -31.68 31.40 6.38
N GLN A 311 -30.61 31.83 7.03
CA GLN A 311 -29.68 32.87 6.53
C GLN A 311 -28.55 32.31 5.64
N GLY A 312 -28.57 31.05 5.24
CA GLY A 312 -27.51 30.42 4.47
C GLY A 312 -27.12 31.14 3.19
N GLY A 313 -28.09 31.74 2.49
CA GLY A 313 -27.84 32.53 1.28
C GLY A 313 -27.11 33.86 1.58
N ILE A 314 -27.45 34.51 2.71
CA ILE A 314 -26.82 35.76 3.12
C ILE A 314 -25.37 35.51 3.55
N LEU A 315 -25.13 34.49 4.39
CA LEU A 315 -23.77 34.06 4.80
C LEU A 315 -22.92 33.68 3.58
N LYS A 316 -23.50 32.95 2.62
CA LYS A 316 -22.81 32.61 1.38
C LYS A 316 -22.31 33.82 0.63
N LYS A 317 -23.19 34.82 0.46
CA LYS A 317 -22.85 36.09 -0.21
C LYS A 317 -21.73 36.80 0.53
N GLU A 318 -21.84 36.92 1.84
CA GLU A 318 -20.83 37.60 2.68
C GLU A 318 -19.45 36.93 2.57
N ILE A 319 -19.36 35.59 2.69
CA ILE A 319 -18.12 34.86 2.50
C ILE A 319 -17.57 35.10 1.10
N THR A 320 -18.43 35.06 0.06
CA THR A 320 -18.00 35.24 -1.32
C THR A 320 -17.45 36.65 -1.57
N ASP A 321 -18.11 37.67 -1.06
CA ASP A 321 -17.70 39.07 -1.21
C ASP A 321 -16.42 39.35 -0.43
N CYS A 322 -16.28 38.76 0.76
CA CYS A 322 -15.04 38.82 1.55
C CYS A 322 -13.86 38.19 0.80
N TRP A 323 -14.02 37.00 0.23
CA TRP A 323 -12.98 36.38 -0.62
C TRP A 323 -12.64 37.23 -1.83
N LYS A 324 -13.63 37.74 -2.51
CA LYS A 324 -13.45 38.64 -3.69
C LYS A 324 -12.60 39.85 -3.30
N LYS A 325 -12.91 40.53 -2.19
CA LYS A 325 -12.18 41.69 -1.69
C LYS A 325 -10.73 41.32 -1.38
N ASN A 326 -10.48 40.25 -0.64
CA ASN A 326 -9.14 39.82 -0.26
C ASN A 326 -8.31 39.36 -1.46
N LEU A 327 -8.89 38.60 -2.42
CA LEU A 327 -8.19 38.19 -3.63
C LEU A 327 -7.84 39.38 -4.53
N THR A 328 -8.73 40.37 -4.63
CA THR A 328 -8.47 41.57 -5.41
C THR A 328 -7.39 42.44 -4.76
N SER A 329 -7.34 42.53 -3.42
CA SER A 329 -6.29 43.29 -2.73
C SER A 329 -4.91 42.63 -2.78
N HIS A 330 -4.83 41.32 -2.61
CA HIS A 330 -3.54 40.60 -2.50
C HIS A 330 -3.02 40.05 -3.85
N PHE A 331 -3.91 39.80 -4.81
CA PHE A 331 -3.58 39.21 -6.11
C PHE A 331 -4.10 40.02 -7.30
N ALA A 332 -4.24 41.36 -7.14
CA ALA A 332 -4.94 42.26 -8.05
C ALA A 332 -4.83 41.93 -9.54
N SER A 333 -3.62 42.01 -10.10
CA SER A 333 -3.39 41.77 -11.54
C SER A 333 -3.60 40.29 -11.92
N SER A 334 -3.22 39.36 -11.05
CA SER A 334 -3.32 37.92 -11.32
C SER A 334 -4.75 37.42 -11.26
N PHE A 335 -5.54 37.86 -10.29
CA PHE A 335 -6.93 37.45 -10.16
C PHE A 335 -7.86 38.14 -11.20
N SER A 336 -7.66 39.45 -11.42
CA SER A 336 -8.50 40.23 -12.33
C SER A 336 -8.36 39.84 -13.78
N SER A 337 -7.20 39.32 -14.18
CA SER A 337 -6.96 38.86 -15.55
C SER A 337 -7.47 37.45 -15.86
N LEU A 338 -7.97 36.70 -14.84
CA LEU A 338 -8.64 35.45 -15.09
C LEU A 338 -10.02 35.67 -15.77
N GLN A 339 -10.41 34.71 -16.59
CA GLN A 339 -11.74 34.75 -17.20
C GLN A 339 -12.85 34.79 -16.12
N HIS A 340 -13.97 35.43 -16.46
CA HIS A 340 -15.07 35.62 -15.54
C HIS A 340 -15.62 34.30 -14.95
N VAL A 341 -15.77 33.26 -15.78
CA VAL A 341 -16.22 31.93 -15.35
C VAL A 341 -15.28 31.31 -14.36
N VAL A 342 -13.96 31.41 -14.58
CA VAL A 342 -12.93 30.87 -13.68
C VAL A 342 -12.95 31.60 -12.33
N ARG A 343 -13.07 32.94 -12.34
CA ARG A 343 -13.21 33.74 -11.11
C ARG A 343 -14.44 33.34 -10.30
N LYS A 344 -15.59 33.15 -10.95
CA LYS A 344 -16.83 32.69 -10.28
C LYS A 344 -16.63 31.30 -9.65
N THR A 345 -16.01 30.37 -10.39
CA THR A 345 -15.74 29.03 -9.88
C THR A 345 -14.79 29.03 -8.70
N ILE A 346 -13.72 29.84 -8.74
CA ILE A 346 -12.81 30.03 -7.61
C ILE A 346 -13.57 30.52 -6.38
N LEU A 347 -14.38 31.56 -6.53
CA LEU A 347 -15.13 32.14 -5.41
C LEU A 347 -16.13 31.11 -4.84
N ALA A 348 -16.86 30.40 -5.67
CA ALA A 348 -17.77 29.33 -5.23
C ALA A 348 -17.04 28.23 -4.48
N TYR A 349 -15.87 27.82 -4.96
CA TYR A 349 -15.04 26.81 -4.31
C TYR A 349 -14.53 27.26 -2.95
N LEU A 350 -13.95 28.46 -2.88
CA LEU A 350 -13.42 29.01 -1.63
C LEU A 350 -14.53 29.22 -0.60
N THR A 351 -15.70 29.69 -1.03
CA THR A 351 -16.89 29.85 -0.16
C THR A 351 -17.33 28.50 0.43
N TYR A 352 -17.46 27.46 -0.41
CA TYR A 352 -17.79 26.11 0.04
C TYR A 352 -16.73 25.58 1.01
N LYS A 353 -15.44 25.75 0.69
CA LYS A 353 -14.34 25.27 1.52
C LYS A 353 -14.27 25.98 2.85
N THR A 354 -14.50 27.29 2.89
CA THR A 354 -14.53 28.05 4.16
C THR A 354 -15.61 27.50 5.08
N LEU A 355 -16.85 27.36 4.61
CA LEU A 355 -17.93 26.77 5.41
C LEU A 355 -17.56 25.36 5.90
N LYS A 356 -17.06 24.52 5.00
CA LYS A 356 -16.65 23.17 5.34
C LYS A 356 -15.56 23.16 6.42
N THR A 357 -14.55 24.03 6.32
CA THR A 357 -13.48 24.16 7.30
C THR A 357 -14.05 24.59 8.66
N CYS A 358 -14.94 25.56 8.70
CA CYS A 358 -15.55 26.04 9.94
C CYS A 358 -16.41 24.97 10.64
N ILE A 359 -17.09 24.10 9.88
CA ILE A 359 -17.90 23.02 10.46
C ILE A 359 -17.01 21.88 11.01
N HIS A 360 -15.90 21.56 10.32
CA HIS A 360 -15.06 20.44 10.70
C HIS A 360 -13.94 20.78 11.68
N TYR A 361 -13.61 22.03 11.86
CA TYR A 361 -12.51 22.46 12.74
C TYR A 361 -12.99 23.52 13.72
N ARG A 362 -13.02 23.18 14.99
CA ARG A 362 -13.54 24.01 16.08
C ARG A 362 -12.96 25.42 16.08
N LYS A 363 -11.65 25.58 15.93
CA LYS A 363 -10.98 26.88 15.87
C LYS A 363 -11.63 27.85 14.87
N TYR A 364 -11.86 27.38 13.65
CA TYR A 364 -12.45 28.21 12.59
C TYR A 364 -13.97 28.38 12.78
N GLY A 365 -14.63 27.36 13.33
CA GLY A 365 -16.04 27.43 13.66
C GLY A 365 -16.34 28.49 14.72
N GLU A 366 -15.56 28.52 15.78
CA GLU A 366 -15.66 29.53 16.86
C GLU A 366 -15.42 30.96 16.33
N ILE A 367 -14.41 31.15 15.46
CA ILE A 367 -14.16 32.45 14.81
C ILE A 367 -15.37 32.89 13.97
N LEU A 368 -16.00 31.96 13.26
CA LEU A 368 -17.18 32.26 12.45
C LEU A 368 -18.46 32.46 13.29
N GLY A 369 -18.46 32.04 14.56
CA GLY A 369 -19.62 32.11 15.46
C GLY A 369 -20.50 30.85 15.42
N ILE A 370 -19.96 29.69 15.07
CA ILE A 370 -20.66 28.41 15.15
C ILE A 370 -20.64 27.92 16.59
N LYS A 371 -21.83 27.65 17.13
CA LYS A 371 -22.04 27.10 18.47
C LYS A 371 -22.58 25.68 18.40
N GLY A 372 -22.31 24.87 19.43
CA GLY A 372 -22.84 23.49 19.52
C GLY A 372 -22.05 22.45 18.75
N ILE A 373 -20.82 22.78 18.29
CA ILE A 373 -19.90 21.79 17.75
C ILE A 373 -19.51 20.86 18.90
N GLN A 374 -20.10 19.69 18.96
CA GLN A 374 -19.67 18.65 19.89
C GLN A 374 -18.46 17.95 19.31
N GLU A 375 -17.48 17.63 20.15
CA GLU A 375 -16.23 16.99 19.73
C GLU A 375 -16.45 15.62 19.06
N LYS A 376 -17.48 14.90 19.48
CA LYS A 376 -17.93 13.64 18.83
C LYS A 376 -18.33 13.80 17.36
N ASP A 377 -18.57 15.01 16.88
CA ASP A 377 -19.04 15.29 15.53
C ASP A 377 -17.92 15.83 14.62
N LEU A 378 -16.75 16.12 15.19
CA LEU A 378 -15.58 16.55 14.43
C LEU A 378 -15.07 15.40 13.56
N GLY A 379 -15.03 15.63 12.25
CA GLY A 379 -14.63 14.59 11.27
C GLY A 379 -15.78 13.78 10.68
N LYS A 380 -16.98 13.79 11.26
CA LYS A 380 -18.15 13.15 10.65
C LYS A 380 -18.59 13.90 9.39
N ARG A 381 -19.10 13.16 8.41
CA ARG A 381 -19.65 13.76 7.18
C ARG A 381 -20.92 14.56 7.43
N ASP A 382 -21.67 14.18 8.44
CA ASP A 382 -23.01 14.70 8.73
C ASP A 382 -23.08 15.25 10.16
N VAL A 383 -22.62 16.50 10.32
CA VAL A 383 -22.84 17.28 11.55
C VAL A 383 -24.15 18.01 11.41
N SER A 384 -25.11 17.73 12.28
CA SER A 384 -26.43 18.36 12.28
C SER A 384 -26.75 19.04 13.63
N GLY A 385 -27.65 20.01 13.61
CA GLY A 385 -28.13 20.66 14.84
C GLY A 385 -27.22 21.74 15.38
N LEU A 386 -26.29 22.27 14.58
CA LEU A 386 -25.45 23.39 14.96
C LEU A 386 -26.24 24.72 14.95
N ALA A 387 -25.87 25.63 15.84
CA ALA A 387 -26.30 27.02 15.79
C ALA A 387 -25.17 27.90 15.23
N ILE A 388 -25.51 28.94 14.49
CA ILE A 388 -24.56 29.91 13.98
C ILE A 388 -25.03 31.33 14.22
N GLU A 389 -24.18 32.14 14.84
CA GLU A 389 -24.35 33.57 15.06
C GLU A 389 -23.14 34.30 14.47
N TRP A 390 -23.23 34.66 13.22
CA TRP A 390 -22.13 35.27 12.48
C TRP A 390 -22.32 36.78 12.29
N SER A 391 -21.25 37.49 12.02
CA SER A 391 -21.20 38.90 11.63
C SER A 391 -20.25 39.10 10.44
N PRO A 392 -20.31 40.21 9.72
CA PRO A 392 -19.32 40.54 8.68
C PRO A 392 -17.89 40.53 9.20
N ASP A 393 -17.65 40.93 10.46
CA ASP A 393 -16.34 40.92 11.08
C ASP A 393 -15.86 39.49 11.35
N SER A 394 -16.73 38.59 11.81
CA SER A 394 -16.38 37.19 12.03
C SER A 394 -16.07 36.47 10.71
N VAL A 395 -16.79 36.78 9.64
CA VAL A 395 -16.50 36.26 8.27
C VAL A 395 -15.15 36.77 7.81
N ASN A 396 -14.85 38.06 7.99
CA ASN A 396 -13.55 38.63 7.60
C ASN A 396 -12.41 38.03 8.41
N ALA A 397 -12.60 37.83 9.71
CA ALA A 397 -11.62 37.19 10.58
C ALA A 397 -11.29 35.76 10.14
N VAL A 398 -12.29 34.91 9.85
CA VAL A 398 -12.05 33.55 9.43
C VAL A 398 -11.41 33.45 8.04
N VAL A 399 -11.82 34.30 7.09
CA VAL A 399 -11.21 34.35 5.76
C VAL A 399 -9.75 34.78 5.83
N LYS A 400 -9.42 35.79 6.64
CA LYS A 400 -8.02 36.21 6.86
C LYS A 400 -7.20 35.11 7.55
N GLU A 401 -7.75 34.47 8.58
CA GLU A 401 -7.09 33.37 9.25
C GLU A 401 -6.73 32.25 8.27
N ILE A 402 -7.65 31.86 7.40
CA ILE A 402 -7.42 30.86 6.34
C ILE A 402 -6.40 31.33 5.29
N LEU A 403 -6.43 32.62 4.93
CA LEU A 403 -5.56 33.18 3.88
C LEU A 403 -4.10 33.27 4.34
N PHE A 404 -3.85 33.67 5.59
CA PHE A 404 -2.53 33.99 6.09
C PHE A 404 -1.89 32.88 6.93
N GLN A 405 -2.64 31.85 7.28
CA GLN A 405 -2.09 30.73 8.03
C GLN A 405 -1.13 29.92 7.15
N GLU A 406 -0.01 29.49 7.77
CA GLU A 406 0.86 28.51 7.12
C GLU A 406 0.07 27.26 6.75
N PRO A 407 0.29 26.71 5.55
CA PRO A 407 -0.46 25.55 5.08
C PRO A 407 -0.16 24.34 5.95
N SER A 408 -0.98 24.13 6.98
CA SER A 408 -1.00 22.84 7.67
C SER A 408 -1.56 21.80 6.70
N ILE A 409 -1.01 20.60 6.74
CA ILE A 409 -1.23 19.56 5.71
C ILE A 409 -2.70 19.27 5.45
N HIS A 410 -3.58 19.41 6.43
CA HIS A 410 -4.98 18.97 6.29
C HIS A 410 -5.99 20.09 6.03
N VAL A 411 -5.83 21.25 6.66
CA VAL A 411 -6.88 22.28 6.67
C VAL A 411 -6.85 23.14 5.43
N ASN A 412 -5.69 23.63 5.04
CA ASN A 412 -5.56 24.70 4.04
C ASN A 412 -5.00 24.28 2.70
N GLN A 413 -4.46 23.04 2.53
CA GLN A 413 -3.77 22.63 1.30
C GLN A 413 -4.60 22.88 0.03
N LYS A 414 -5.88 22.53 0.05
CA LYS A 414 -6.75 22.68 -1.11
C LYS A 414 -7.06 24.15 -1.43
N ILE A 415 -7.08 25.02 -0.44
CA ILE A 415 -7.22 26.46 -0.61
C ILE A 415 -5.91 27.04 -1.15
N GLN A 416 -4.78 26.63 -0.59
CA GLN A 416 -3.47 27.06 -1.05
C GLN A 416 -3.17 26.62 -2.49
N GLN A 417 -3.67 25.47 -2.95
CA GLN A 417 -3.60 25.08 -4.36
C GLN A 417 -4.27 26.12 -5.27
N VAL A 418 -5.43 26.64 -4.84
CA VAL A 418 -6.13 27.69 -5.60
C VAL A 418 -5.33 29.01 -5.58
N LEU A 419 -4.79 29.39 -4.44
CA LEU A 419 -3.99 30.61 -4.31
C LEU A 419 -2.70 30.54 -5.14
N ASN A 420 -2.02 29.39 -5.15
CA ASN A 420 -0.86 29.16 -6.01
C ASN A 420 -1.22 29.16 -7.49
N PHE A 421 -2.38 28.60 -7.87
CA PHE A 421 -2.91 28.68 -9.24
C PHE A 421 -3.10 30.14 -9.66
N ILE A 422 -3.73 30.98 -8.82
CA ILE A 422 -3.91 32.42 -9.09
C ILE A 422 -2.56 33.11 -9.23
N LYS A 423 -1.62 32.85 -8.32
CA LYS A 423 -0.30 33.52 -8.26
C LYS A 423 0.58 33.15 -9.46
N LYS A 424 0.68 31.86 -9.77
CA LYS A 424 1.61 31.33 -10.78
C LYS A 424 1.02 31.25 -12.18
N ARG A 425 -0.30 31.31 -12.32
CA ARG A 425 -1.02 31.12 -13.58
C ARG A 425 -0.64 29.84 -14.33
N ILE A 426 -0.35 28.80 -13.62
CA ILE A 426 -0.13 27.47 -14.13
C ILE A 426 -1.47 26.92 -14.61
N TYR A 427 -1.46 26.02 -15.58
CA TYR A 427 -2.69 25.50 -16.22
C TYR A 427 -3.41 26.60 -17.02
N SER A 428 -2.76 27.04 -18.11
CA SER A 428 -3.15 28.20 -18.96
C SER A 428 -4.66 28.28 -19.18
N THR A 429 -5.28 29.33 -18.62
CA THR A 429 -6.69 29.63 -18.81
C THR A 429 -6.94 30.45 -20.08
N GLN A 430 -5.92 30.84 -20.82
CA GLN A 430 -6.04 31.71 -22.00
C GLN A 430 -6.73 31.02 -23.19
N ASN A 431 -6.68 29.68 -23.25
CA ASN A 431 -7.32 28.88 -24.30
C ASN A 431 -8.66 28.29 -23.88
N LEU A 432 -9.21 28.68 -22.72
CA LEU A 432 -10.53 28.24 -22.25
C LEU A 432 -11.70 29.00 -22.94
N SER A 433 -11.41 29.75 -24.00
CA SER A 433 -12.49 30.30 -24.82
C SER A 433 -13.21 29.16 -25.54
N ILE A 434 -14.39 28.79 -25.07
CA ILE A 434 -15.34 27.99 -25.84
C ILE A 434 -15.64 28.85 -27.07
N PRO A 435 -15.40 28.37 -28.30
CA PRO A 435 -15.82 29.07 -29.50
C PRO A 435 -17.31 29.43 -29.34
N ARG A 436 -17.70 30.63 -29.76
CA ARG A 436 -19.12 31.10 -29.69
C ARG A 436 -20.07 30.06 -30.30
N GLU A 437 -19.64 29.37 -31.34
CA GLU A 437 -20.39 28.32 -32.05
C GLU A 437 -20.63 27.05 -31.18
N ALA A 438 -19.75 26.77 -30.22
CA ALA A 438 -19.87 25.61 -29.34
C ALA A 438 -20.86 25.81 -28.18
N ARG A 439 -21.36 27.04 -27.94
CA ARG A 439 -22.36 27.29 -26.89
C ARG A 439 -23.74 26.74 -27.23
N SER A 440 -24.06 26.57 -28.52
CA SER A 440 -25.31 25.95 -28.97
C SER A 440 -25.29 24.43 -28.98
N ILE A 441 -24.10 23.82 -28.84
CA ILE A 441 -23.88 22.37 -28.90
C ILE A 441 -23.48 21.81 -27.52
N GLU A 442 -23.83 22.51 -26.44
CA GLU A 442 -23.43 22.18 -25.06
C GLU A 442 -23.78 20.75 -24.63
N LYS A 443 -24.76 20.11 -25.25
CA LYS A 443 -25.14 18.71 -25.00
C LYS A 443 -24.26 17.66 -25.70
N GLU A 444 -23.67 18.01 -26.84
CA GLU A 444 -22.83 17.07 -27.62
C GLU A 444 -21.33 17.16 -27.27
N ILE A 445 -20.84 18.37 -26.91
CA ILE A 445 -19.43 18.61 -26.59
C ILE A 445 -19.02 17.96 -25.26
N THR A 446 -19.96 17.67 -24.37
CA THR A 446 -19.63 16.99 -23.09
C THR A 446 -19.11 15.57 -23.27
N ASN A 447 -19.27 14.96 -24.45
CA ASN A 447 -18.80 13.60 -24.73
C ASN A 447 -17.61 13.54 -25.71
N ASP A 448 -17.19 14.65 -26.33
CA ASP A 448 -16.03 14.63 -27.22
C ASP A 448 -14.75 14.92 -26.44
N SER A 449 -13.94 13.87 -26.26
CA SER A 449 -12.67 13.89 -25.52
C SER A 449 -11.59 14.81 -26.13
N ARG A 450 -11.79 15.32 -27.32
CA ARG A 450 -10.80 16.15 -28.05
C ARG A 450 -10.85 17.64 -27.69
N TYR A 451 -11.94 18.13 -27.09
CA TYR A 451 -12.12 19.54 -26.79
C TYR A 451 -11.82 19.87 -25.32
N GLY A 452 -10.98 20.87 -25.13
CA GLY A 452 -10.76 21.50 -23.82
C GLY A 452 -9.63 20.92 -22.97
N TRP A 453 -8.90 19.91 -23.43
CA TRP A 453 -7.70 19.44 -22.75
C TRP A 453 -6.50 20.30 -23.09
N ILE A 454 -5.84 20.83 -22.06
CA ILE A 454 -4.61 21.62 -22.17
C ILE A 454 -3.48 20.82 -21.56
N GLU A 455 -2.40 20.68 -22.28
CA GLU A 455 -1.19 20.05 -21.79
C GLU A 455 -0.26 21.09 -21.17
N THR A 456 0.04 20.91 -19.88
CA THR A 456 0.95 21.78 -19.12
C THR A 456 2.25 21.03 -18.85
N PRO A 457 3.38 21.43 -19.45
CA PRO A 457 4.66 20.80 -19.20
C PRO A 457 5.03 20.85 -17.72
N ILE A 458 5.59 19.76 -17.19
CA ILE A 458 5.88 19.61 -15.76
C ILE A 458 6.80 20.70 -15.21
N HIS A 459 7.78 21.15 -15.98
CA HIS A 459 8.74 22.16 -15.55
C HIS A 459 8.09 23.51 -15.21
N MET A 460 6.90 23.79 -15.74
CA MET A 460 6.19 25.03 -15.43
C MET A 460 5.74 25.10 -13.97
N LEU A 461 5.57 23.94 -13.31
CA LEU A 461 5.11 23.89 -11.91
C LEU A 461 6.19 24.36 -10.93
N PHE A 462 7.46 24.15 -11.28
CA PHE A 462 8.62 24.51 -10.45
C PHE A 462 9.52 25.57 -11.11
N SER A 463 9.00 26.31 -12.08
CA SER A 463 9.68 27.48 -12.66
C SER A 463 9.22 28.75 -11.97
N GLU A 464 10.17 29.62 -11.66
CA GLU A 464 9.96 30.98 -11.17
C GLU A 464 10.55 31.98 -12.19
N GLY A 465 10.07 33.21 -12.22
CA GLY A 465 10.56 34.25 -13.13
C GLY A 465 9.66 34.49 -14.32
N THR A 466 10.19 35.21 -15.34
CA THR A 466 9.45 35.55 -16.55
C THR A 466 9.50 34.42 -17.59
N LYS A 467 8.53 34.38 -18.52
CA LYS A 467 8.52 33.39 -19.62
C LYS A 467 9.81 33.37 -20.44
N SER A 468 10.50 34.51 -20.50
CA SER A 468 11.76 34.68 -21.26
C SER A 468 13.00 34.21 -20.49
N LYS A 469 12.96 34.14 -19.17
CA LYS A 469 14.05 33.64 -18.30
C LYS A 469 13.49 32.84 -17.13
N PRO A 470 13.02 31.61 -17.36
CA PRO A 470 12.51 30.77 -16.26
C PRO A 470 13.68 30.24 -15.43
N ILE A 471 13.64 30.46 -14.12
CA ILE A 471 14.57 29.86 -13.16
C ILE A 471 13.89 28.61 -12.63
N ARG A 472 14.49 27.44 -12.83
CA ARG A 472 14.00 26.18 -12.27
C ARG A 472 14.41 26.08 -10.79
N LYS A 473 13.43 25.91 -9.91
CA LYS A 473 13.64 25.74 -8.46
C LYS A 473 13.02 24.43 -8.01
N ALA A 474 13.88 23.48 -7.69
CA ALA A 474 13.43 22.18 -7.21
C ALA A 474 12.58 22.31 -5.93
N PHE A 475 11.52 21.53 -5.83
CA PHE A 475 10.77 21.40 -4.59
C PHE A 475 11.63 20.64 -3.56
N LYS A 476 11.66 21.17 -2.34
CA LYS A 476 12.37 20.53 -1.22
C LYS A 476 11.52 19.49 -0.50
N THR A 477 10.19 19.64 -0.54
CA THR A 477 9.27 18.83 0.23
C THR A 477 8.11 18.34 -0.63
N TYR A 478 7.50 17.25 -0.21
CA TYR A 478 6.26 16.73 -0.79
C TYR A 478 5.13 17.77 -0.79
N ASP A 479 4.99 18.49 0.32
CA ASP A 479 3.94 19.51 0.45
C ASP A 479 4.11 20.65 -0.56
N ALA A 480 5.34 21.11 -0.78
CA ALA A 480 5.60 22.13 -1.78
C ALA A 480 5.17 21.67 -3.19
N ALA A 481 5.38 20.42 -3.53
CA ALA A 481 4.91 19.84 -4.78
C ALA A 481 3.37 19.73 -4.80
N TYR A 482 2.77 19.21 -3.74
CA TYR A 482 1.34 19.01 -3.61
C TYR A 482 0.54 20.32 -3.73
N LEU A 483 1.02 21.41 -3.15
CA LEU A 483 0.41 22.73 -3.23
C LEU A 483 0.40 23.33 -4.65
N ASN A 484 1.16 22.77 -5.57
CA ASN A 484 1.18 23.20 -6.97
C ASN A 484 0.39 22.28 -7.92
N MET A 485 -0.32 21.29 -7.38
CA MET A 485 -1.19 20.41 -8.16
C MET A 485 -2.42 21.15 -8.69
N PRO A 486 -3.07 20.65 -9.77
CA PRO A 486 -4.28 21.27 -10.30
C PRO A 486 -5.39 21.40 -9.25
N PRO A 487 -6.00 22.59 -9.07
CA PRO A 487 -7.15 22.77 -8.20
C PRO A 487 -8.33 21.85 -8.56
N ALA A 488 -9.24 21.62 -7.59
CA ALA A 488 -10.35 20.69 -7.69
C ALA A 488 -11.40 21.02 -8.78
N PHE A 489 -11.34 22.18 -9.39
CA PHE A 489 -12.19 22.56 -10.53
C PHE A 489 -11.56 22.23 -11.89
N PHE A 490 -10.39 21.57 -11.91
CA PHE A 490 -9.84 20.92 -13.09
C PHE A 490 -10.06 19.40 -13.02
N GLU A 491 -10.46 18.86 -14.14
CA GLU A 491 -10.21 17.45 -14.44
C GLU A 491 -8.79 17.36 -15.02
N TRP A 492 -8.02 16.38 -14.60
CA TRP A 492 -6.63 16.28 -15.03
C TRP A 492 -6.14 14.85 -15.08
N ASP A 493 -5.14 14.61 -15.91
CA ASP A 493 -4.38 13.41 -15.93
C ASP A 493 -2.88 13.71 -16.07
N MET A 494 -2.04 12.77 -15.66
CA MET A 494 -0.59 12.91 -15.72
C MET A 494 -0.06 12.13 -16.91
N VAL A 495 0.79 12.77 -17.71
CA VAL A 495 1.47 12.13 -18.84
C VAL A 495 2.85 11.68 -18.41
N LEU A 496 3.10 10.41 -18.54
CA LEU A 496 4.32 9.71 -18.16
C LEU A 496 5.01 9.13 -19.41
N THR A 497 6.32 8.93 -19.33
CA THR A 497 7.10 8.16 -20.31
C THR A 497 8.01 7.20 -19.57
N LYS A 498 8.14 5.98 -20.08
CA LYS A 498 9.06 4.98 -19.56
C LYS A 498 10.43 5.17 -20.22
N GLY A 499 11.43 5.50 -19.40
CA GLY A 499 12.76 5.85 -19.88
C GLY A 499 12.79 7.16 -20.72
N LYS A 500 13.93 7.44 -21.34
CA LYS A 500 14.13 8.69 -22.11
C LYS A 500 13.36 8.73 -23.43
N ASN A 501 13.13 7.59 -24.07
CA ASN A 501 12.58 7.46 -25.41
C ASN A 501 11.23 6.72 -25.48
N GLY A 502 10.60 6.47 -24.33
CA GLY A 502 9.31 5.77 -24.28
C GLY A 502 8.17 6.60 -24.88
N THR A 503 7.13 5.93 -25.37
CA THR A 503 5.90 6.58 -25.82
C THR A 503 5.20 7.24 -24.64
N PRO A 504 4.68 8.48 -24.80
CA PRO A 504 3.90 9.11 -23.74
C PRO A 504 2.57 8.39 -23.55
N GLU A 505 2.27 8.07 -22.30
CA GLU A 505 0.97 7.50 -21.88
C GLU A 505 0.42 8.26 -20.67
N THR A 506 -0.90 8.26 -20.51
CA THR A 506 -1.51 8.85 -19.33
C THR A 506 -1.60 7.83 -18.20
N LEU A 507 -1.58 8.29 -16.94
CA LEU A 507 -1.72 7.43 -15.78
C LEU A 507 -2.97 6.54 -15.86
N SER A 508 -4.06 7.06 -16.42
CA SER A 508 -5.30 6.30 -16.61
C SER A 508 -5.22 5.20 -17.66
N GLN A 509 -4.25 5.26 -18.58
CA GLN A 509 -4.01 4.26 -19.64
C GLN A 509 -3.06 3.14 -19.20
N MET A 510 -2.34 3.32 -18.10
CA MET A 510 -1.43 2.31 -17.57
C MET A 510 -2.16 1.02 -17.18
N SER A 511 -1.44 -0.09 -17.22
CA SER A 511 -1.97 -1.38 -16.78
C SER A 511 -2.41 -1.34 -15.30
N SER A 512 -3.33 -2.23 -14.92
CA SER A 512 -3.82 -2.29 -13.53
C SER A 512 -2.70 -2.58 -12.52
N GLY A 513 -1.77 -3.49 -12.86
CA GLY A 513 -0.64 -3.84 -12.00
C GLY A 513 0.33 -2.66 -11.80
N GLU A 514 0.69 -1.95 -12.87
CA GLU A 514 1.53 -0.75 -12.78
C GLU A 514 0.87 0.33 -11.94
N ARG A 515 -0.41 0.61 -12.16
CA ARG A 515 -1.16 1.59 -11.35
C ARG A 515 -1.20 1.18 -9.89
N GLN A 516 -1.43 -0.09 -9.59
CA GLN A 516 -1.49 -0.57 -8.22
C GLN A 516 -0.14 -0.41 -7.51
N LEU A 517 0.97 -0.78 -8.16
CA LEU A 517 2.31 -0.57 -7.60
C LEU A 517 2.54 0.91 -7.26
N LEU A 518 2.28 1.79 -8.22
CA LEU A 518 2.46 3.23 -8.04
C LEU A 518 1.54 3.79 -6.94
N HIS A 519 0.29 3.34 -6.88
CA HIS A 519 -0.68 3.78 -5.87
C HIS A 519 -0.29 3.31 -4.47
N SER A 520 0.09 2.04 -4.30
CA SER A 520 0.50 1.47 -3.01
C SER A 520 1.69 2.23 -2.43
N LEU A 521 2.70 2.46 -3.25
CA LEU A 521 3.90 3.17 -2.80
C LEU A 521 3.62 4.65 -2.49
N SER A 522 2.81 5.32 -3.31
CA SER A 522 2.44 6.73 -3.06
C SER A 522 1.61 6.89 -1.77
N TYR A 523 0.78 5.91 -1.46
CA TYR A 523 -0.03 5.88 -0.26
C TYR A 523 0.82 5.84 1.00
N ILE A 524 1.81 4.97 1.03
CA ILE A 524 2.74 4.81 2.14
C ILE A 524 3.48 6.12 2.42
N ILE A 525 4.05 6.73 1.38
CA ILE A 525 4.77 7.99 1.52
C ILE A 525 3.85 9.11 2.02
N TYR A 526 2.62 9.15 1.54
CA TYR A 526 1.64 10.10 2.02
C TYR A 526 1.41 9.98 3.54
N HIS A 527 1.24 8.74 4.05
CA HIS A 527 1.06 8.52 5.49
C HIS A 527 2.30 8.87 6.28
N ILE A 528 3.49 8.47 5.82
CA ILE A 528 4.76 8.82 6.48
C ILE A 528 4.92 10.33 6.58
N LYS A 529 4.69 11.08 5.49
CA LYS A 529 4.77 12.54 5.49
C LYS A 529 3.75 13.20 6.40
N ASN A 530 2.57 12.64 6.51
CA ASN A 530 1.56 13.15 7.43
C ASN A 530 1.93 12.88 8.89
N ILE A 531 2.46 11.70 9.23
CA ILE A 531 2.95 11.39 10.57
C ILE A 531 4.11 12.33 10.94
N GLU A 532 5.03 12.55 10.02
CA GLU A 532 6.15 13.50 10.18
C GLU A 532 5.66 14.92 10.49
N SER A 533 4.53 15.34 9.91
CA SER A 533 3.98 16.68 10.07
C SER A 533 3.19 16.90 11.35
N VAL A 534 2.96 15.88 12.16
CA VAL A 534 2.26 16.01 13.44
C VAL A 534 3.13 16.86 14.37
N THR A 535 2.63 18.06 14.72
CA THR A 535 3.29 18.99 15.67
C THR A 535 2.89 18.64 17.09
N ASP A 536 3.79 18.90 18.03
CA ASP A 536 3.52 18.76 19.45
C ASP A 536 2.39 19.72 19.86
N GLY A 537 1.25 19.17 20.11
CA GLY A 537 0.08 19.86 20.61
C GLY A 537 -0.62 18.92 21.58
N SER A 538 -1.26 19.46 22.58
CA SER A 538 -1.76 18.80 23.79
C SER A 538 -2.61 17.52 23.60
N TYR A 539 -2.85 17.05 22.36
CA TYR A 539 -3.80 15.95 22.07
C TYR A 539 -3.39 15.07 20.89
N ARG A 540 -2.12 15.11 20.44
CA ARG A 540 -1.64 14.29 19.33
C ARG A 540 -0.41 13.50 19.75
N VAL A 541 -0.39 12.22 19.40
CA VAL A 541 0.78 11.36 19.60
C VAL A 541 1.75 11.59 18.46
N LYS A 542 3.00 11.86 18.80
CA LYS A 542 4.08 11.94 17.83
C LYS A 542 4.82 10.62 17.79
N TYR A 543 4.65 9.89 16.70
CA TYR A 543 5.36 8.64 16.48
C TYR A 543 6.71 8.90 15.82
N HIS A 544 7.77 8.26 16.32
CA HIS A 544 9.12 8.33 15.79
C HIS A 544 9.50 7.10 14.98
N ASN A 545 8.70 6.05 15.05
CA ASN A 545 8.92 4.80 14.39
C ASN A 545 7.68 4.35 13.65
N ILE A 546 7.86 3.69 12.51
CA ILE A 546 6.77 3.26 11.64
C ILE A 546 6.97 1.79 11.30
N SER A 547 5.88 1.01 11.39
CA SER A 547 5.80 -0.36 10.87
C SER A 547 4.89 -0.39 9.65
N LEU A 548 5.41 -0.82 8.52
CA LEU A 548 4.68 -1.04 7.27
C LEU A 548 4.43 -2.54 7.13
N VAL A 549 3.17 -2.94 7.15
CA VAL A 549 2.76 -4.34 6.98
C VAL A 549 2.15 -4.50 5.60
N PHE A 550 2.74 -5.38 4.80
CA PHE A 550 2.28 -5.74 3.47
C PHE A 550 1.77 -7.17 3.50
N ASP A 551 0.47 -7.33 3.44
CA ASP A 551 -0.16 -8.64 3.40
C ASP A 551 -0.53 -8.97 1.94
N GLU A 552 0.33 -9.78 1.31
CA GLU A 552 0.20 -10.20 -0.10
C GLU A 552 -0.03 -9.02 -1.07
N ALA A 553 0.64 -7.89 -0.83
CA ALA A 553 0.43 -6.67 -1.61
C ALA A 553 0.85 -6.82 -3.09
N GLU A 554 1.69 -7.82 -3.38
CA GLU A 554 2.22 -8.13 -4.71
C GLU A 554 1.31 -9.02 -5.59
N LEU A 555 0.14 -9.45 -5.12
CA LEU A 555 -0.74 -10.42 -5.82
C LEU A 555 -1.05 -10.04 -7.27
N TYR A 556 -1.17 -8.75 -7.56
CA TYR A 556 -1.49 -8.25 -8.90
C TYR A 556 -0.26 -7.82 -9.70
N TYR A 557 0.96 -8.03 -9.17
CA TYR A 557 2.17 -7.58 -9.84
C TYR A 557 2.71 -8.65 -10.79
N HIS A 558 3.11 -8.21 -11.99
CA HIS A 558 3.94 -9.05 -12.84
C HIS A 558 5.23 -9.42 -12.11
N PRO A 559 5.80 -10.64 -12.33
CA PRO A 559 7.06 -11.05 -11.68
C PRO A 559 8.18 -10.01 -11.75
N ASP A 560 8.27 -9.26 -12.85
CA ASP A 560 9.21 -8.17 -13.01
C ASP A 560 9.02 -7.01 -12.02
N PHE A 561 7.79 -6.74 -11.60
CA PHE A 561 7.47 -5.75 -10.57
C PHE A 561 7.65 -6.34 -9.16
N GLN A 562 7.41 -7.63 -8.98
CA GLN A 562 7.63 -8.30 -7.70
C GLN A 562 9.11 -8.23 -7.30
N LYS A 563 10.05 -8.51 -8.22
CA LYS A 563 11.50 -8.41 -7.97
C LYS A 563 11.98 -6.98 -7.69
N GLN A 564 11.23 -5.97 -8.09
CA GLN A 564 11.59 -4.56 -7.90
C GLN A 564 10.89 -3.93 -6.67
N PHE A 565 9.98 -4.66 -6.03
CA PHE A 565 9.08 -4.11 -5.01
C PHE A 565 9.83 -3.52 -3.81
N VAL A 566 10.70 -4.32 -3.18
CA VAL A 566 11.49 -3.89 -2.01
C VAL A 566 12.44 -2.76 -2.39
N GLY A 567 13.16 -2.91 -3.51
CA GLY A 567 14.09 -1.90 -3.99
C GLY A 567 13.41 -0.55 -4.32
N ASN A 568 12.23 -0.58 -4.95
CA ASN A 568 11.47 0.64 -5.25
C ASN A 568 10.98 1.33 -3.97
N LEU A 569 10.54 0.56 -2.97
CA LEU A 569 10.10 1.10 -1.70
C LEU A 569 11.26 1.81 -0.97
N ILE A 570 12.42 1.19 -0.89
CA ILE A 570 13.62 1.77 -0.27
C ILE A 570 14.05 3.04 -1.02
N LYS A 571 14.10 3.00 -2.36
CA LYS A 571 14.41 4.17 -3.19
C LYS A 571 13.45 5.33 -2.92
N MET A 572 12.15 5.06 -2.84
CA MET A 572 11.16 6.09 -2.53
C MET A 572 11.35 6.69 -1.14
N LEU A 573 11.57 5.87 -0.14
CA LEU A 573 11.84 6.34 1.22
C LEU A 573 13.06 7.26 1.24
N SER A 574 14.13 6.89 0.52
CA SER A 574 15.34 7.73 0.44
C SER A 574 15.10 9.08 -0.26
N TRP A 575 14.28 9.09 -1.32
CA TRP A 575 14.06 10.30 -2.12
C TRP A 575 13.03 11.26 -1.55
N CYS A 576 12.20 10.80 -0.63
CA CYS A 576 11.16 11.64 -0.03
C CYS A 576 11.68 12.61 1.02
N HIS A 577 12.97 12.64 1.31
CA HIS A 577 13.58 13.51 2.32
C HIS A 577 12.79 13.47 3.64
N ILE A 578 12.66 12.27 4.19
CA ILE A 578 12.05 12.07 5.50
C ILE A 578 12.95 12.77 6.55
N ASN A 579 12.34 13.51 7.45
CA ASN A 579 13.08 14.17 8.51
C ASN A 579 13.49 13.14 9.60
N HIS A 580 14.76 12.75 9.58
CA HIS A 580 15.32 11.73 10.48
C HIS A 580 15.29 12.15 11.97
N ASN A 581 15.16 13.44 12.25
CA ASN A 581 14.95 13.92 13.64
C ASN A 581 13.54 13.60 14.14
N ILE A 582 12.59 13.36 13.22
CA ILE A 582 11.22 13.00 13.55
C ILE A 582 11.00 11.51 13.38
N ILE A 583 11.19 10.96 12.18
CA ILE A 583 11.07 9.53 11.91
C ILE A 583 12.46 8.90 11.92
N ARG A 584 12.71 8.04 12.90
CA ARG A 584 14.03 7.44 13.15
C ARG A 584 14.18 6.07 12.56
N GLY A 585 13.10 5.29 12.54
CA GLY A 585 13.12 3.91 12.04
C GLY A 585 11.86 3.51 11.31
N VAL A 586 12.02 2.70 10.26
CA VAL A 586 10.93 2.09 9.50
C VAL A 586 11.16 0.58 9.44
N ASN A 587 10.17 -0.18 9.91
CA ASN A 587 10.12 -1.63 9.76
C ASN A 587 9.18 -1.99 8.61
N LEU A 588 9.62 -2.88 7.74
CA LEU A 588 8.81 -3.49 6.69
C LEU A 588 8.53 -4.94 7.09
N LEU A 589 7.28 -5.29 7.30
CA LEU A 589 6.84 -6.68 7.50
C LEU A 589 6.09 -7.12 6.25
N ILE A 590 6.67 -8.02 5.49
CA ILE A 590 6.14 -8.48 4.20
C ILE A 590 5.66 -9.91 4.35
N VAL A 591 4.38 -10.15 4.11
CA VAL A 591 3.81 -11.50 3.97
C VAL A 591 3.68 -11.78 2.50
N THR A 592 4.35 -12.82 1.99
CA THR A 592 4.45 -13.04 0.55
C THR A 592 4.45 -14.51 0.16
N HIS A 593 3.94 -14.77 -1.03
CA HIS A 593 4.10 -16.01 -1.78
C HIS A 593 5.09 -15.88 -2.95
N SER A 594 5.74 -14.73 -3.10
CA SER A 594 6.63 -14.46 -4.21
C SER A 594 8.09 -14.81 -3.89
N PRO A 595 8.70 -15.75 -4.62
CA PRO A 595 10.13 -16.03 -4.49
C PRO A 595 10.98 -14.84 -4.95
N PHE A 596 10.45 -13.99 -5.81
CA PHE A 596 11.13 -12.77 -6.27
C PHE A 596 11.27 -11.74 -5.16
N VAL A 597 10.23 -11.55 -4.34
CA VAL A 597 10.27 -10.67 -3.17
C VAL A 597 11.21 -11.25 -2.11
N LEU A 598 11.11 -12.58 -1.88
CA LEU A 598 11.95 -13.26 -0.89
C LEU A 598 13.43 -13.20 -1.24
N SER A 599 13.80 -13.16 -2.53
CA SER A 599 15.20 -13.08 -2.95
C SER A 599 15.91 -11.77 -2.55
N ASP A 600 15.16 -10.74 -2.16
CA ASP A 600 15.71 -9.50 -1.62
C ASP A 600 15.85 -9.52 -0.08
N ILE A 601 15.47 -10.61 0.58
CA ILE A 601 15.39 -10.69 2.05
C ILE A 601 16.29 -11.81 2.58
N PRO A 602 17.24 -11.51 3.49
CA PRO A 602 18.06 -12.53 4.11
C PRO A 602 17.26 -13.54 4.95
N LEU A 603 17.76 -14.76 5.06
CA LEU A 603 17.18 -15.82 5.87
C LEU A 603 16.93 -15.40 7.32
N GLU A 604 17.87 -14.65 7.90
CA GLU A 604 17.79 -14.17 9.28
C GLU A 604 16.63 -13.22 9.56
N HIS A 605 16.01 -12.66 8.50
CA HIS A 605 14.84 -11.78 8.56
C HIS A 605 13.54 -12.47 8.10
N THR A 606 13.56 -13.81 7.96
CA THR A 606 12.43 -14.56 7.42
C THR A 606 11.88 -15.56 8.43
N LEU A 607 10.57 -15.47 8.67
CA LEU A 607 9.78 -16.47 9.40
C LEU A 607 9.14 -17.44 8.41
N TYR A 608 9.36 -18.73 8.60
CA TYR A 608 8.70 -19.80 7.84
C TYR A 608 7.61 -20.46 8.67
N LEU A 609 6.40 -20.52 8.09
CA LEU A 609 5.25 -21.17 8.72
C LEU A 609 4.79 -22.36 7.89
N LYS A 610 4.56 -23.48 8.57
CA LYS A 610 3.93 -24.67 8.02
C LYS A 610 2.97 -25.25 9.05
N ASP A 611 1.71 -25.43 8.67
CA ASP A 611 0.67 -26.00 9.50
C ASP A 611 0.59 -25.37 10.92
N GLY A 612 0.68 -24.03 10.97
CA GLY A 612 0.65 -23.25 12.21
C GLY A 612 1.94 -23.25 13.02
N SER A 613 2.96 -23.99 12.60
CA SER A 613 4.23 -24.13 13.33
C SER A 613 5.36 -23.38 12.64
N VAL A 614 6.31 -22.90 13.44
CA VAL A 614 7.55 -22.28 12.94
C VAL A 614 8.47 -23.35 12.39
N VAL A 615 8.99 -23.15 11.19
CA VAL A 615 9.96 -24.03 10.54
C VAL A 615 11.31 -23.32 10.45
N ILE A 616 12.35 -23.95 10.97
CA ILE A 616 13.70 -23.43 10.85
C ILE A 616 14.27 -23.88 9.50
N LYS A 617 14.84 -22.94 8.75
CA LYS A 617 15.56 -23.16 7.49
C LYS A 617 17.02 -22.77 7.68
N ASP A 618 17.90 -23.41 6.96
CA ASP A 618 19.35 -23.23 7.00
C ASP A 618 19.94 -22.65 5.71
N LYS A 619 19.17 -22.70 4.62
CA LYS A 619 19.60 -22.21 3.31
C LYS A 619 19.26 -20.74 3.12
N GLU A 620 20.27 -19.92 2.78
CA GLU A 620 20.11 -18.50 2.50
C GLU A 620 19.10 -18.22 1.38
N THR A 621 18.42 -17.09 1.51
CA THR A 621 17.38 -16.62 0.55
C THR A 621 17.84 -15.43 -0.27
N PHE A 622 18.71 -14.59 0.31
CA PHE A 622 19.19 -13.39 -0.36
C PHE A 622 19.95 -13.74 -1.65
N CYS A 623 19.54 -13.17 -2.78
CA CYS A 623 20.06 -13.51 -4.12
C CYS A 623 19.90 -15.00 -4.49
N GLY A 624 18.93 -15.69 -3.90
CA GLY A 624 18.69 -17.12 -4.12
C GLY A 624 18.03 -17.40 -5.48
N ASN A 625 18.25 -18.63 -5.99
CA ASN A 625 17.61 -19.10 -7.21
C ASN A 625 16.10 -19.32 -6.98
N VAL A 626 15.27 -18.75 -7.84
CA VAL A 626 13.79 -18.79 -7.72
C VAL A 626 13.24 -20.23 -7.72
N HIS A 627 13.77 -21.11 -8.57
CA HIS A 627 13.31 -22.51 -8.63
C HIS A 627 13.66 -23.29 -7.36
N GLU A 628 14.85 -23.07 -6.82
CA GLU A 628 15.25 -23.68 -5.55
C GLU A 628 14.43 -23.17 -4.37
N MET A 629 14.10 -21.87 -4.38
CA MET A 629 13.25 -21.27 -3.36
C MET A 629 11.82 -21.80 -3.42
N LEU A 630 11.23 -22.01 -4.60
CA LEU A 630 9.90 -22.60 -4.75
C LEU A 630 9.83 -23.99 -4.08
N GLY A 631 10.80 -24.86 -4.31
CA GLY A 631 10.86 -26.16 -3.67
C GLY A 631 11.21 -26.12 -2.19
N GLY A 632 12.27 -25.37 -1.83
CA GLY A 632 12.81 -25.32 -0.48
C GLY A 632 12.02 -24.44 0.48
N ASN A 633 11.82 -23.18 0.12
CA ASN A 633 11.27 -22.15 1.01
C ASN A 633 9.74 -22.08 0.97
N PHE A 634 9.13 -22.30 -0.19
CA PHE A 634 7.67 -22.28 -0.36
C PHE A 634 7.02 -23.65 -0.23
N PHE A 635 7.79 -24.70 0.12
CA PHE A 635 7.30 -26.06 0.37
C PHE A 635 6.59 -26.72 -0.81
N MET A 636 6.86 -26.26 -2.04
CA MET A 636 6.28 -26.86 -3.25
C MET A 636 6.93 -28.22 -3.51
N LYS A 637 6.10 -29.24 -3.76
CA LYS A 637 6.59 -30.59 -4.07
C LYS A 637 7.15 -30.69 -5.49
N TYR A 638 6.66 -29.83 -6.40
CA TYR A 638 7.06 -29.76 -7.81
C TYR A 638 6.72 -28.39 -8.37
N SER A 639 7.40 -28.01 -9.46
CA SER A 639 7.27 -26.68 -10.10
C SER A 639 6.51 -26.69 -11.41
N ILE A 640 5.86 -27.82 -11.78
CA ILE A 640 5.05 -27.99 -13.00
C ILE A 640 3.57 -28.07 -12.64
N GLY A 641 2.70 -27.70 -13.56
CA GLY A 641 1.25 -27.78 -13.36
C GLY A 641 0.75 -29.21 -13.20
N ASP A 642 -0.31 -29.40 -12.40
CA ASP A 642 -0.83 -30.72 -12.07
C ASP A 642 -1.22 -31.54 -13.31
N VAL A 643 -1.87 -30.93 -14.31
CA VAL A 643 -2.26 -31.61 -15.56
C VAL A 643 -1.04 -32.14 -16.31
N ALA A 644 0.01 -31.33 -16.44
CA ALA A 644 1.25 -31.77 -17.09
C ALA A 644 1.91 -32.89 -16.28
N LYS A 645 1.99 -32.73 -14.96
CA LYS A 645 2.54 -33.72 -14.03
C LYS A 645 1.81 -35.05 -14.12
N GLU A 646 0.47 -35.05 -14.03
CA GLU A 646 -0.34 -36.27 -14.07
C GLU A 646 -0.15 -37.05 -15.38
N ASN A 647 -0.11 -36.34 -16.51
CA ASN A 647 0.12 -36.98 -17.82
C ASN A 647 1.52 -37.59 -17.95
N VAL A 648 2.55 -36.92 -17.45
CA VAL A 648 3.93 -37.43 -17.47
C VAL A 648 4.08 -38.57 -16.45
N GLU A 649 3.52 -38.45 -15.26
CA GLU A 649 3.58 -39.49 -14.22
C GLU A 649 2.84 -40.77 -14.67
N GLU A 650 1.77 -40.67 -15.45
CA GLU A 650 1.08 -41.82 -15.99
C GLU A 650 1.99 -42.63 -16.91
N ILE A 651 2.75 -41.96 -17.78
CA ILE A 651 3.74 -42.61 -18.66
C ILE A 651 4.85 -43.24 -17.81
N ILE A 652 5.38 -42.53 -16.81
CA ILE A 652 6.42 -43.02 -15.93
C ILE A 652 5.95 -44.26 -15.14
N ARG A 653 4.71 -44.23 -14.62
CA ARG A 653 4.14 -45.38 -13.90
C ARG A 653 4.01 -46.60 -14.80
N LEU A 654 3.50 -46.40 -15.99
CA LEU A 654 3.39 -47.50 -16.98
C LEU A 654 4.76 -48.08 -17.35
N TYR A 655 5.76 -47.22 -17.53
CA TYR A 655 7.14 -47.61 -17.77
C TYR A 655 7.74 -48.43 -16.61
N ASN A 656 7.53 -47.98 -15.38
CA ASN A 656 8.05 -48.67 -14.19
C ASN A 656 7.37 -50.03 -13.95
N GLN A 657 6.14 -50.23 -14.43
CA GLN A 657 5.41 -51.48 -14.31
C GLN A 657 5.68 -52.46 -15.48
N LYS A 658 6.53 -52.08 -16.44
CA LYS A 658 6.81 -52.91 -17.63
C LYS A 658 7.36 -54.29 -17.33
N ASN A 659 7.92 -54.54 -16.14
CA ASN A 659 8.53 -55.80 -15.71
C ASN A 659 7.63 -56.65 -14.81
N ASP A 660 6.37 -56.23 -14.57
CA ASP A 660 5.41 -57.00 -13.77
C ASP A 660 4.62 -57.97 -14.66
N ASP A 661 5.06 -59.23 -14.72
CA ASP A 661 4.48 -60.24 -15.58
C ASP A 661 2.99 -60.55 -15.29
N ASN A 662 2.53 -60.32 -14.04
CA ASN A 662 1.14 -60.53 -13.65
C ASN A 662 0.17 -59.45 -14.20
N LYS A 663 0.68 -58.37 -14.75
CA LYS A 663 -0.09 -57.21 -15.26
C LYS A 663 0.20 -56.93 -16.75
N GLN A 664 0.95 -57.77 -17.41
CA GLN A 664 1.46 -57.50 -18.76
C GLN A 664 0.35 -57.22 -19.79
N ASP A 665 -0.75 -57.98 -19.78
CA ASP A 665 -1.86 -57.78 -20.72
C ASP A 665 -2.59 -56.44 -20.48
N ASN A 666 -2.81 -56.06 -19.23
CA ASN A 666 -3.45 -54.80 -18.89
C ASN A 666 -2.58 -53.60 -19.24
N ASN A 667 -1.27 -53.68 -19.00
CA ASN A 667 -0.33 -52.63 -19.32
C ASN A 667 -0.13 -52.44 -20.82
N SER A 668 -0.10 -53.56 -21.59
CA SER A 668 -0.07 -53.55 -23.05
C SER A 668 -1.32 -52.86 -23.60
N LYS A 669 -2.50 -53.24 -23.13
CA LYS A 669 -3.75 -52.64 -23.54
C LYS A 669 -3.77 -51.13 -23.21
N GLN A 670 -3.39 -50.75 -21.98
CA GLN A 670 -3.31 -49.33 -21.59
C GLN A 670 -2.36 -48.55 -22.49
N TYR A 671 -1.20 -49.08 -22.84
CA TYR A 671 -0.26 -48.46 -23.75
C TYR A 671 -0.89 -48.20 -25.12
N TRP A 672 -1.49 -49.23 -25.73
CA TRP A 672 -2.05 -49.13 -27.07
C TRP A 672 -3.24 -48.21 -27.14
N ASP A 673 -4.14 -48.24 -26.15
CA ASP A 673 -5.32 -47.36 -26.06
C ASP A 673 -4.92 -45.90 -25.97
N ASN A 674 -3.77 -45.58 -25.36
CA ASN A 674 -3.32 -44.22 -25.09
C ASN A 674 -2.08 -43.79 -25.91
N ARG A 675 -1.53 -44.63 -26.78
CA ARG A 675 -0.27 -44.37 -27.51
C ARG A 675 -0.23 -43.01 -28.20
N ILE A 676 -1.28 -42.63 -28.90
CA ILE A 676 -1.36 -41.35 -29.62
C ILE A 676 -1.27 -40.19 -28.60
N ARG A 677 -2.00 -40.29 -27.50
CA ARG A 677 -1.97 -39.29 -26.44
C ARG A 677 -0.60 -39.18 -25.78
N TYR A 678 0.04 -40.32 -25.48
CA TYR A 678 1.38 -40.35 -24.86
C TYR A 678 2.44 -39.72 -25.76
N ASN A 679 2.44 -40.05 -27.06
CA ASN A 679 3.36 -39.45 -28.04
C ASN A 679 3.10 -37.94 -28.19
N TYR A 680 1.85 -37.52 -28.20
CA TYR A 680 1.51 -36.10 -28.22
C TYR A 680 2.03 -35.39 -26.95
N VAL A 681 1.75 -35.93 -25.75
CA VAL A 681 2.28 -35.40 -24.49
C VAL A 681 3.81 -35.27 -24.53
N ALA A 682 4.50 -36.32 -24.95
CA ALA A 682 5.96 -36.28 -25.06
C ALA A 682 6.46 -35.22 -26.05
N SER A 683 5.70 -34.94 -27.11
CA SER A 683 6.10 -33.93 -28.10
C SER A 683 5.97 -32.51 -27.64
N ILE A 684 5.08 -32.22 -26.67
CA ILE A 684 4.79 -30.88 -26.17
C ILE A 684 5.49 -30.54 -24.82
N ILE A 685 6.28 -31.48 -24.25
CA ILE A 685 7.10 -31.18 -23.06
C ILE A 685 8.14 -30.12 -23.41
N ALA A 686 8.14 -29.02 -22.67
CA ALA A 686 9.03 -27.90 -22.94
C ALA A 686 10.44 -28.08 -22.38
N ASP A 687 10.63 -28.91 -21.35
CA ASP A 687 11.94 -29.24 -20.78
C ASP A 687 12.64 -30.29 -21.66
N ASP A 688 13.73 -29.94 -22.31
CA ASP A 688 14.43 -30.77 -23.28
C ASP A 688 14.90 -32.12 -22.69
N TYR A 689 15.40 -32.10 -21.44
CA TYR A 689 15.87 -33.30 -20.76
C TYR A 689 14.70 -34.25 -20.45
N LEU A 690 13.63 -33.73 -19.86
CA LEU A 690 12.43 -34.51 -19.53
C LEU A 690 11.77 -35.01 -20.80
N GLN A 691 11.66 -34.18 -21.83
CA GLN A 691 11.13 -34.58 -23.13
C GLN A 691 11.90 -35.78 -23.71
N LYS A 692 13.24 -35.70 -23.74
CA LYS A 692 14.11 -36.76 -24.20
C LYS A 692 13.91 -38.07 -23.42
N LYS A 693 13.85 -37.95 -22.08
CA LYS A 693 13.65 -39.10 -21.19
C LYS A 693 12.29 -39.76 -21.38
N VAL A 694 11.24 -38.99 -21.52
CA VAL A 694 9.88 -39.51 -21.76
C VAL A 694 9.79 -40.19 -23.13
N LYS A 695 10.43 -39.64 -24.17
CA LYS A 695 10.53 -40.28 -25.48
C LYS A 695 11.28 -41.61 -25.43
N GLU A 696 12.43 -41.67 -24.78
CA GLU A 696 13.20 -42.91 -24.54
C GLU A 696 12.33 -43.97 -23.84
N MET A 697 11.58 -43.59 -22.79
CA MET A 697 10.64 -44.49 -22.11
C MET A 697 9.52 -45.00 -23.00
N LEU A 698 8.95 -44.14 -23.86
CA LEU A 698 7.90 -44.53 -24.81
C LEU A 698 8.43 -45.45 -25.91
N GLU A 699 9.66 -45.22 -26.38
CA GLU A 699 10.33 -46.14 -27.34
C GLU A 699 10.54 -47.52 -26.73
N GLU A 700 11.02 -47.63 -25.50
CA GLU A 700 11.17 -48.92 -24.81
C GLU A 700 9.83 -49.60 -24.54
N LEU A 701 8.76 -48.87 -24.19
CA LEU A 701 7.42 -49.42 -24.04
C LEU A 701 6.87 -49.91 -25.40
N HIS A 702 7.15 -49.19 -26.46
CA HIS A 702 6.76 -49.58 -27.81
C HIS A 702 7.44 -50.88 -28.23
N LEU A 703 8.75 -50.99 -28.01
CA LEU A 703 9.50 -52.22 -28.31
C LEU A 703 8.99 -53.40 -27.49
N LYS A 704 8.64 -53.19 -26.22
CA LYS A 704 8.12 -54.27 -25.35
C LYS A 704 6.73 -54.77 -25.78
N TYR A 705 5.85 -53.86 -26.15
CA TYR A 705 4.45 -54.16 -26.51
C TYR A 705 4.19 -54.18 -28.01
N ALA A 706 5.27 -54.27 -28.84
CA ALA A 706 5.17 -54.31 -30.31
C ALA A 706 4.30 -55.46 -30.81
N GLN A 707 3.46 -55.17 -31.79
CA GLN A 707 2.61 -56.14 -32.47
C GLN A 707 3.22 -56.46 -33.85
N GLU A 708 2.80 -57.54 -34.49
CA GLU A 708 3.31 -57.98 -35.86
C GLU A 708 3.19 -56.84 -36.88
N ASP A 709 2.11 -56.06 -36.85
CA ASP A 709 1.91 -54.91 -37.75
C ASP A 709 2.95 -53.80 -37.58
N ASP A 710 3.53 -53.65 -36.40
CA ASP A 710 4.56 -52.63 -36.12
C ASP A 710 5.91 -53.02 -36.65
N ILE A 711 6.21 -54.32 -36.70
CA ILE A 711 7.41 -54.86 -37.33
C ILE A 711 7.43 -54.51 -38.81
N THR A 712 6.32 -54.74 -39.51
CA THR A 712 6.17 -54.34 -40.90
C THR A 712 6.26 -52.87 -41.19
N PHE A 713 5.79 -52.04 -40.28
CA PHE A 713 5.93 -50.60 -40.37
C PHE A 713 7.39 -50.13 -40.14
N LEU A 714 8.08 -50.71 -39.16
CA LEU A 714 9.50 -50.45 -38.89
C LEU A 714 10.39 -50.88 -40.04
N ASP A 715 10.11 -52.03 -40.65
CA ASP A 715 10.83 -52.50 -41.81
C ASP A 715 10.67 -51.55 -43.00
N LYS A 716 9.49 -50.96 -43.15
CA LYS A 716 9.23 -49.92 -44.17
C LYS A 716 10.00 -48.64 -43.90
N GLN A 717 10.06 -48.17 -42.63
CA GLN A 717 10.85 -47.01 -42.25
C GLN A 717 12.37 -47.27 -42.39
N ILE A 718 12.86 -48.42 -41.99
CA ILE A 718 14.24 -48.82 -42.18
C ILE A 718 14.62 -48.79 -43.65
N SER A 719 13.76 -49.28 -44.52
CA SER A 719 13.95 -49.23 -45.98
C SER A 719 14.04 -47.81 -46.52
N GLU A 720 13.19 -46.90 -46.00
CA GLU A 720 13.17 -45.50 -46.41
C GLU A 720 14.40 -44.72 -45.91
N VAL A 721 14.81 -44.94 -44.65
CA VAL A 721 16.05 -44.36 -44.08
C VAL A 721 17.30 -44.90 -44.81
N ARG A 722 17.36 -46.16 -45.18
CA ARG A 722 18.45 -46.73 -45.98
C ARG A 722 18.55 -46.03 -47.34
N LYS A 723 17.42 -45.77 -47.98
CA LYS A 723 17.40 -45.03 -49.26
C LYS A 723 17.89 -43.59 -49.13
N GLN A 724 17.53 -42.91 -48.05
CA GLN A 724 18.05 -41.56 -47.74
C GLN A 724 19.55 -41.56 -47.41
N LEU A 725 20.04 -42.59 -46.73
CA LEU A 725 21.45 -42.75 -46.44
C LEU A 725 22.25 -42.97 -47.74
N GLU A 726 21.78 -43.81 -48.66
CA GLU A 726 22.39 -44.02 -49.97
C GLU A 726 22.45 -42.73 -50.80
N GLU A 727 21.36 -41.91 -50.78
CA GLU A 727 21.35 -40.61 -51.45
C GLU A 727 22.37 -39.61 -50.83
N LEU A 728 22.52 -39.60 -49.49
CA LEU A 728 23.50 -38.76 -48.82
C LEU A 728 24.93 -39.24 -49.09
N GLU A 729 25.16 -40.58 -49.16
CA GLU A 729 26.46 -41.14 -49.52
C GLU A 729 26.84 -40.84 -50.96
N GLN A 730 25.88 -40.90 -51.90
CA GLN A 730 26.10 -40.46 -53.27
C GLN A 730 26.47 -38.95 -53.34
N LYS A 731 25.75 -38.09 -52.62
CA LYS A 731 26.07 -36.65 -52.53
C LYS A 731 27.46 -36.41 -51.94
N ARG A 732 27.80 -37.15 -50.86
CA ARG A 732 29.16 -37.07 -50.27
C ARG A 732 30.23 -37.46 -51.29
N ASN A 733 30.01 -38.58 -52.04
CA ASN A 733 30.98 -39.01 -53.03
C ASN A 733 31.16 -38.02 -54.21
N ILE A 734 30.08 -37.37 -54.63
CA ILE A 734 30.12 -36.32 -55.65
C ILE A 734 30.98 -35.13 -55.13
N ILE A 735 30.73 -34.69 -53.89
CA ILE A 735 31.51 -33.58 -53.30
C ILE A 735 32.97 -33.98 -53.12
N THR A 736 33.25 -35.22 -52.66
CA THR A 736 34.65 -35.68 -52.48
C THR A 736 35.40 -35.77 -53.80
N ASN A 737 34.72 -36.21 -54.89
CA ASN A 737 35.31 -36.26 -56.21
C ASN A 737 35.52 -34.87 -56.86
N GLN A 738 34.72 -33.88 -56.47
CA GLN A 738 34.98 -32.48 -56.87
C GLN A 738 36.21 -31.89 -56.16
N TYR A 739 36.42 -32.24 -54.88
CA TYR A 739 37.60 -31.77 -54.12
C TYR A 739 38.93 -32.47 -54.53
N HIS A 740 38.91 -33.59 -55.24
CA HIS A 740 40.11 -34.29 -55.76
C HIS A 740 40.45 -33.95 -57.20
N ASN A 741 39.62 -33.12 -57.89
CA ASN A 741 39.87 -32.69 -59.25
C ASN A 741 40.24 -31.19 -59.37
N ASP A 742 40.35 -30.49 -58.26
CA ASP A 742 41.01 -29.18 -58.07
C ASP A 742 42.35 -29.39 -57.36
#